data_90c71911c70535f8e6fb716d5520d14e
#
_entry.id   90c71911c70535f8e6fb716d5520d14e
#
_cell.length_a   1.000
_cell.length_b   1.000
_cell.length_c   1.000
_cell.angle_alpha   90.00
_cell.angle_beta   90.00
_cell.angle_gamma   90.00
#
_symmetry.space_group_name_H-M   'P 1'
#
loop_
_entity.id
_entity.type
_entity.pdbx_description
1 polymer ?
#
loop_
_entity_poly.entity_id
_entity_poly.type
_entity_poly.pdbx_seq_one_letter_code
_entity_poly.pdbx_strand_id
1 'polypeptide(L)'
;MHKMRIYKIVNLLKINTLILFILIINSYIASAQLFDAGQNPPGLKWRQINTQHFQLLYPALLELEAQRMANSLDYIIGRVSRSINKNPKRITVILQNQTVESNGFVQLAPRHSEFYATPSQEFDSQDWLNSLAVHELRHVVQIDKLTGSIQAPGFESLAFAFFGVSLPAWFFEGDAVLSETLLTEAGRGRQPSFNLYLRANLLSNRHYSYGKNYLGSLKDLTSGYYPLGYFMVTKLRRDYGDFILDTLLRQMANHPFRLYNLSKTSQKLTGLTTEMWYKATTNELTQLWTEQLNSMKHAEYSPLNKRNTNYAEDYLLPQRSYDGSLIALKHSKAHTSLLVQIDENGKEQTLLAIGIQQEPNMHVMKDKVVWDELRVDERYSKRTYNVICVFDLKTHKYKQITHKTRLFSPALSPNGEKIVAIEVDFSNKMTLVELDAKTGKILKQYANSDFSILQSPKYHASGSKIVYLKVRQQGTAIEELDLTTQAIQQKLAPEVSFIARPTYAGDSILFKAHYNGIDNIYQLSGKGISQLSTAKFGAYYPYFDEKNKKVLFSNFGPQGHDIAEFGLDTVQTQAISTIKNTFVEYAAPLKSQDGAPIDFKQVPQNVFKSNRYSQVKNAFNFHSFVPILANNEFTDELNLGIKAVSNNLMNTVDFYAGYVYNQGLRKSEYQAGITYKALYPILKLDFKDRARRTVYNNAPITWREQMSELSINIPFAFNHLDKHGTAGLEIATSYTARNQISGVPQ
;
A
#
# COMPACT_ATOMS: atom_id res chain seq x y z
N MET A 1 -22.78 -54.11 10.58
CA MET A 1 -21.37 -53.73 10.73
C MET A 1 -20.85 -52.75 9.63
N HIS A 2 -21.18 -52.92 8.35
CA HIS A 2 -20.64 -52.07 7.27
C HIS A 2 -21.12 -50.59 7.32
N LYS A 3 -22.42 -50.34 7.59
CA LYS A 3 -22.97 -48.97 7.74
C LYS A 3 -22.39 -48.22 8.96
N MET A 4 -22.06 -48.90 10.04
CA MET A 4 -21.48 -48.31 11.24
C MET A 4 -19.99 -47.92 11.05
N ARG A 5 -19.23 -48.65 10.20
CA ARG A 5 -17.87 -48.31 9.81
C ARG A 5 -17.84 -47.06 8.90
N ILE A 6 -18.74 -46.96 7.93
CA ILE A 6 -18.85 -45.79 7.04
C ILE A 6 -19.22 -44.56 7.84
N TYR A 7 -20.13 -44.64 8.80
CA TYR A 7 -20.51 -43.51 9.67
C TYR A 7 -19.36 -43.03 10.56
N LYS A 8 -18.53 -43.95 11.08
CA LYS A 8 -17.31 -43.62 11.83
C LYS A 8 -16.25 -42.96 10.95
N ILE A 9 -16.04 -43.42 9.70
CA ILE A 9 -15.10 -42.85 8.76
C ILE A 9 -15.54 -41.43 8.31
N VAL A 10 -16.83 -41.24 8.03
CA VAL A 10 -17.38 -39.92 7.65
C VAL A 10 -17.30 -38.92 8.81
N ASN A 11 -17.53 -39.37 10.06
CA ASN A 11 -17.37 -38.52 11.23
C ASN A 11 -15.88 -38.18 11.52
N LEU A 12 -14.98 -39.16 11.34
CA LEU A 12 -13.53 -38.93 11.45
C LEU A 12 -13.02 -37.93 10.39
N LEU A 13 -13.50 -38.05 9.15
CA LEU A 13 -13.20 -37.11 8.07
C LEU A 13 -13.73 -35.71 8.39
N LYS A 14 -14.93 -35.55 8.91
CA LYS A 14 -15.50 -34.27 9.33
C LYS A 14 -14.71 -33.65 10.49
N ILE A 15 -14.29 -34.43 11.46
CA ILE A 15 -13.48 -33.97 12.59
C ILE A 15 -12.10 -33.56 12.11
N ASN A 16 -11.44 -34.35 11.26
CA ASN A 16 -10.13 -33.99 10.69
C ASN A 16 -10.20 -32.74 9.78
N THR A 17 -11.29 -32.59 9.03
CA THR A 17 -11.52 -31.36 8.22
C THR A 17 -11.75 -30.16 9.12
N LEU A 18 -12.47 -30.31 10.23
CA LEU A 18 -12.67 -29.25 11.22
C LEU A 18 -11.36 -28.89 11.93
N ILE A 19 -10.56 -29.89 12.31
CA ILE A 19 -9.23 -29.69 12.92
C ILE A 19 -8.27 -28.99 11.92
N LEU A 20 -8.24 -29.43 10.67
CA LEU A 20 -7.44 -28.78 9.62
C LEU A 20 -7.90 -27.34 9.39
N PHE A 21 -9.19 -27.08 9.39
CA PHE A 21 -9.77 -25.74 9.28
C PHE A 21 -9.39 -24.85 10.48
N ILE A 22 -9.43 -25.39 11.69
CA ILE A 22 -9.01 -24.70 12.91
C ILE A 22 -7.49 -24.46 12.93
N LEU A 23 -6.68 -25.39 12.45
CA LEU A 23 -5.22 -25.21 12.30
C LEU A 23 -4.88 -24.15 11.24
N ILE A 24 -5.60 -24.11 10.14
CA ILE A 24 -5.48 -23.06 9.12
C ILE A 24 -5.89 -21.70 9.71
N ILE A 25 -6.97 -21.62 10.46
CA ILE A 25 -7.38 -20.38 11.16
C ILE A 25 -6.30 -19.92 12.14
N ASN A 26 -5.70 -20.81 12.92
CA ASN A 26 -4.63 -20.43 13.85
C ASN A 26 -3.34 -19.99 13.13
N SER A 27 -2.99 -20.58 11.99
CA SER A 27 -1.87 -20.11 11.17
C SER A 27 -2.17 -18.77 10.51
N TYR A 28 -3.41 -18.48 10.12
CA TYR A 28 -3.85 -17.18 9.65
C TYR A 28 -3.95 -16.13 10.77
N ILE A 29 -4.33 -16.52 11.98
CA ILE A 29 -4.33 -15.62 13.15
C ILE A 29 -2.88 -15.27 13.56
N ALA A 30 -1.93 -16.20 13.42
CA ALA A 30 -0.50 -15.93 13.60
C ALA A 30 0.08 -15.08 12.44
N SER A 31 -0.51 -15.14 11.24
CA SER A 31 -0.18 -14.31 10.07
C SER A 31 -1.06 -13.07 9.93
N ALA A 32 -2.03 -12.85 10.85
CA ALA A 32 -2.92 -11.67 10.88
C ALA A 32 -2.21 -10.37 11.29
N GLN A 33 -0.89 -10.35 11.29
CA GLN A 33 -0.07 -9.14 11.17
C GLN A 33 0.05 -8.66 9.72
N LEU A 34 -0.94 -8.95 8.87
CA LEU A 34 -0.99 -8.41 7.50
C LEU A 34 -1.21 -6.89 7.47
N PHE A 35 -1.67 -6.31 8.57
CA PHE A 35 -1.83 -4.87 8.72
C PHE A 35 -1.03 -4.42 9.95
N ASP A 36 -0.23 -3.38 9.76
CA ASP A 36 0.58 -2.83 10.85
C ASP A 36 -0.34 -2.28 11.95
N ALA A 37 -0.60 -3.10 12.94
CA ALA A 37 -1.29 -2.74 14.17
C ALA A 37 -0.40 -1.93 15.13
N GLY A 38 0.57 -1.19 14.60
CA GLY A 38 1.56 -0.43 15.36
C GLY A 38 0.96 0.68 16.22
N GLN A 39 1.80 1.29 17.03
CA GLN A 39 1.42 2.35 17.95
C GLN A 39 1.91 3.71 17.47
N ASN A 40 1.11 4.73 17.75
CA ASN A 40 1.51 6.13 17.66
C ASN A 40 2.28 6.57 18.90
N PRO A 41 3.13 7.62 18.81
CA PRO A 41 3.72 8.25 19.98
C PRO A 41 2.68 8.74 20.99
N PRO A 42 2.94 8.64 22.32
CA PRO A 42 1.93 8.90 23.36
C PRO A 42 1.51 10.36 23.46
N GLY A 43 2.30 11.29 22.94
CA GLY A 43 2.02 12.74 23.02
C GLY A 43 0.93 13.26 22.10
N LEU A 44 0.34 12.42 21.24
CA LEU A 44 -0.68 12.85 20.29
C LEU A 44 -2.01 13.16 20.99
N LYS A 45 -2.53 14.35 20.69
CA LYS A 45 -3.87 14.76 21.14
C LYS A 45 -4.90 14.29 20.11
N TRP A 46 -5.66 13.28 20.48
CA TRP A 46 -6.71 12.71 19.61
C TRP A 46 -8.04 13.43 19.77
N ARG A 47 -8.70 13.66 18.67
CA ARG A 47 -10.06 14.23 18.59
C ARG A 47 -10.97 13.28 17.82
N GLN A 48 -12.28 13.52 17.89
CA GLN A 48 -13.28 12.75 17.18
C GLN A 48 -14.40 13.62 16.64
N ILE A 49 -14.88 13.28 15.45
CA ILE A 49 -16.12 13.75 14.84
C ILE A 49 -17.04 12.54 14.68
N ASN A 50 -18.32 12.74 14.96
CA ASN A 50 -19.36 11.73 14.74
C ASN A 50 -20.32 12.22 13.68
N THR A 51 -20.48 11.45 12.61
CA THR A 51 -21.49 11.65 11.57
C THR A 51 -22.54 10.54 11.63
N GLN A 52 -23.45 10.51 10.68
CA GLN A 52 -24.48 9.48 10.59
C GLN A 52 -23.86 8.08 10.40
N HIS A 53 -22.87 7.96 9.51
CA HIS A 53 -22.31 6.68 9.10
C HIS A 53 -20.93 6.39 9.69
N PHE A 54 -20.24 7.41 10.22
CA PHE A 54 -18.85 7.31 10.65
C PHE A 54 -18.59 7.89 12.03
N GLN A 55 -17.59 7.31 12.71
CA GLN A 55 -16.81 7.98 13.74
C GLN A 55 -15.43 8.25 13.14
N LEU A 56 -15.04 9.51 13.03
CA LEU A 56 -13.73 9.88 12.53
C LEU A 56 -12.82 10.22 13.71
N LEU A 57 -11.69 9.50 13.85
CA LEU A 57 -10.65 9.75 14.86
C LEU A 57 -9.44 10.36 14.17
N TYR A 58 -8.84 11.39 14.76
CA TYR A 58 -7.71 12.07 14.12
C TYR A 58 -6.85 12.83 15.15
N PRO A 59 -5.53 13.02 14.86
CA PRO A 59 -4.69 13.93 15.59
C PRO A 59 -5.15 15.37 15.45
N ALA A 60 -5.11 16.16 16.52
CA ALA A 60 -5.66 17.52 16.55
C ALA A 60 -5.12 18.45 15.45
N LEU A 61 -3.91 18.20 14.93
CA LEU A 61 -3.33 18.96 13.82
C LEU A 61 -4.04 18.75 12.48
N LEU A 62 -4.82 17.68 12.33
CA LEU A 62 -5.60 17.37 11.13
C LEU A 62 -7.06 17.87 11.23
N GLU A 63 -7.39 18.83 12.07
CA GLU A 63 -8.79 19.28 12.25
C GLU A 63 -9.46 19.69 10.93
N LEU A 64 -8.79 20.49 10.12
CA LEU A 64 -9.35 20.95 8.83
C LEU A 64 -9.60 19.77 7.88
N GLU A 65 -8.63 18.88 7.77
CA GLU A 65 -8.72 17.69 6.94
C GLU A 65 -9.81 16.73 7.45
N ALA A 66 -9.93 16.57 8.75
CA ALA A 66 -10.96 15.74 9.37
C ALA A 66 -12.38 16.27 9.13
N GLN A 67 -12.59 17.60 9.19
CA GLN A 67 -13.87 18.21 8.84
C GLN A 67 -14.22 17.95 7.37
N ARG A 68 -13.26 18.12 6.47
CA ARG A 68 -13.42 17.82 5.03
C ARG A 68 -13.77 16.34 4.82
N MET A 69 -13.00 15.44 5.41
CA MET A 69 -13.21 14.00 5.26
C MET A 69 -14.53 13.53 5.88
N ALA A 70 -14.98 14.10 6.99
CA ALA A 70 -16.28 13.78 7.58
C ALA A 70 -17.43 14.07 6.60
N ASN A 71 -17.37 15.19 5.88
CA ASN A 71 -18.34 15.52 4.82
C ASN A 71 -18.20 14.59 3.61
N SER A 72 -16.96 14.34 3.14
CA SER A 72 -16.72 13.52 1.96
C SER A 72 -17.17 12.08 2.15
N LEU A 73 -16.86 11.45 3.29
CA LEU A 73 -17.23 10.07 3.58
C LEU A 73 -18.74 9.85 3.59
N ASP A 74 -19.50 10.72 4.26
CA ASP A 74 -20.98 10.65 4.28
C ASP A 74 -21.58 10.89 2.88
N TYR A 75 -20.97 11.76 2.08
CA TYR A 75 -21.43 12.06 0.72
C TYR A 75 -21.24 10.91 -0.25
N ILE A 76 -20.10 10.20 -0.16
CA ILE A 76 -19.72 9.17 -1.14
C ILE A 76 -20.28 7.77 -0.83
N ILE A 77 -20.62 7.47 0.44
CA ILE A 77 -20.92 6.10 0.88
C ILE A 77 -22.07 5.45 0.09
N GLY A 78 -23.11 6.22 -0.24
CA GLY A 78 -24.24 5.74 -1.02
C GLY A 78 -23.85 5.29 -2.44
N ARG A 79 -22.95 6.05 -3.09
CA ARG A 79 -22.46 5.73 -4.43
C ARG A 79 -21.58 4.47 -4.40
N VAL A 80 -20.68 4.37 -3.43
CA VAL A 80 -19.79 3.22 -3.25
C VAL A 80 -20.57 1.94 -2.93
N SER A 81 -21.70 2.04 -2.27
CA SER A 81 -22.53 0.91 -1.84
C SER A 81 -23.43 0.35 -2.94
N ARG A 82 -23.75 1.13 -3.97
CA ARG A 82 -24.83 0.86 -4.92
C ARG A 82 -24.77 -0.51 -5.57
N SER A 83 -23.68 -0.86 -6.26
CA SER A 83 -23.58 -2.09 -7.05
C SER A 83 -23.46 -3.38 -6.21
N ILE A 84 -23.15 -3.27 -4.91
CA ILE A 84 -23.19 -4.39 -3.95
C ILE A 84 -24.53 -4.42 -3.19
N ASN A 85 -25.34 -3.37 -3.30
CA ASN A 85 -26.64 -3.24 -2.63
C ASN A 85 -26.55 -3.55 -1.13
N LYS A 86 -25.64 -2.83 -0.44
CA LYS A 86 -25.40 -3.00 0.98
C LYS A 86 -25.04 -1.67 1.64
N ASN A 87 -25.91 -1.17 2.49
CA ASN A 87 -25.57 -0.08 3.40
C ASN A 87 -24.71 -0.66 4.54
N PRO A 88 -23.45 -0.23 4.67
CA PRO A 88 -22.57 -0.73 5.71
C PRO A 88 -23.02 -0.24 7.09
N LYS A 89 -22.68 -1.02 8.12
CA LYS A 89 -22.82 -0.57 9.51
C LYS A 89 -21.87 0.59 9.75
N ARG A 90 -22.23 1.46 10.70
CA ARG A 90 -21.37 2.56 11.14
C ARG A 90 -19.95 2.04 11.45
N ILE A 91 -18.92 2.74 10.97
CA ILE A 91 -17.53 2.34 11.14
C ILE A 91 -16.68 3.50 11.65
N THR A 92 -15.63 3.18 12.40
CA THR A 92 -14.59 4.15 12.77
C THR A 92 -13.57 4.26 11.65
N VAL A 93 -13.27 5.50 11.23
CA VAL A 93 -12.16 5.83 10.33
C VAL A 93 -11.12 6.61 11.12
N ILE A 94 -9.87 6.16 11.08
CA ILE A 94 -8.75 6.78 11.80
C ILE A 94 -7.84 7.45 10.80
N LEU A 95 -7.68 8.77 10.87
CA LEU A 95 -6.68 9.49 10.10
C LEU A 95 -5.33 9.41 10.81
N GLN A 96 -4.29 8.98 10.09
CA GLN A 96 -2.92 8.88 10.58
C GLN A 96 -2.04 9.95 9.92
N ASN A 97 -1.25 10.69 10.72
CA ASN A 97 -0.34 11.71 10.21
C ASN A 97 1.12 11.52 10.62
N GLN A 98 1.44 10.45 11.33
CA GLN A 98 2.79 10.22 11.85
C GLN A 98 3.69 9.50 10.85
N THR A 99 3.10 8.72 9.96
CA THR A 99 3.84 8.07 8.88
C THR A 99 4.08 9.02 7.71
N VAL A 100 5.15 8.77 6.96
CA VAL A 100 5.42 9.41 5.67
C VAL A 100 4.88 8.57 4.50
N GLU A 101 4.30 7.42 4.79
CA GLU A 101 3.69 6.52 3.81
C GLU A 101 2.26 6.97 3.47
N SER A 102 1.89 6.75 2.21
CA SER A 102 0.55 6.98 1.69
C SER A 102 -0.14 5.63 1.51
N ASN A 103 -1.12 5.31 2.35
CA ASN A 103 -1.78 4.01 2.35
C ASN A 103 -3.15 4.10 3.05
N GLY A 104 -3.93 3.03 2.94
CA GLY A 104 -5.14 2.81 3.71
C GLY A 104 -5.43 1.33 3.87
N PHE A 105 -6.26 0.97 4.83
CA PHE A 105 -6.76 -0.38 4.98
C PHE A 105 -8.02 -0.44 5.84
N VAL A 106 -8.77 -1.53 5.68
CA VAL A 106 -9.89 -1.89 6.56
C VAL A 106 -9.49 -3.08 7.42
N GLN A 107 -9.56 -2.92 8.73
CA GLN A 107 -9.35 -3.98 9.71
C GLN A 107 -10.69 -4.49 10.23
N LEU A 108 -10.80 -5.82 10.40
CA LEU A 108 -12.04 -6.45 10.83
C LEU A 108 -12.13 -6.74 12.33
N ALA A 109 -10.98 -6.84 13.01
CA ALA A 109 -10.92 -7.18 14.42
C ALA A 109 -9.79 -6.41 15.13
N PRO A 110 -10.09 -5.30 15.83
CA PRO A 110 -11.39 -4.60 15.89
C PRO A 110 -11.75 -3.90 14.57
N ARG A 111 -13.04 -3.82 14.27
CA ARG A 111 -13.54 -3.29 13.00
C ARG A 111 -13.35 -1.77 12.90
N HIS A 112 -12.44 -1.35 12.03
CA HIS A 112 -12.19 0.07 11.71
C HIS A 112 -11.47 0.19 10.36
N SER A 113 -11.34 1.40 9.84
CA SER A 113 -10.47 1.70 8.72
C SER A 113 -9.43 2.74 9.14
N GLU A 114 -8.19 2.61 8.61
CA GLU A 114 -7.14 3.61 8.79
C GLU A 114 -6.76 4.23 7.46
N PHE A 115 -6.65 5.56 7.44
CA PHE A 115 -6.19 6.34 6.29
C PHE A 115 -4.89 7.05 6.68
N TYR A 116 -3.81 6.72 5.99
CA TYR A 116 -2.54 7.41 6.12
C TYR A 116 -2.64 8.69 5.29
N ALA A 117 -2.79 9.80 5.99
CA ALA A 117 -3.19 11.06 5.36
C ALA A 117 -2.05 11.77 4.60
N THR A 118 -0.79 11.32 4.73
CA THR A 118 0.35 11.87 4.00
C THR A 118 0.15 11.62 2.50
N PRO A 119 0.13 12.67 1.65
CA PRO A 119 -0.09 12.52 0.22
C PRO A 119 1.04 11.80 -0.49
N SER A 120 0.70 11.00 -1.49
CA SER A 120 1.65 10.33 -2.37
C SER A 120 2.46 11.33 -3.21
N GLN A 121 3.71 10.96 -3.53
CA GLN A 121 4.60 11.79 -4.34
C GLN A 121 4.49 11.54 -5.86
N GLU A 122 3.68 10.59 -6.32
CA GLU A 122 3.56 10.30 -7.76
C GLU A 122 2.21 9.70 -8.22
N PHE A 123 1.41 9.08 -7.36
CA PHE A 123 0.30 8.21 -7.80
C PHE A 123 -0.95 8.90 -8.29
N ASP A 124 -1.28 10.08 -7.83
CA ASP A 124 -2.59 10.69 -8.07
C ASP A 124 -2.49 11.95 -8.92
N SER A 125 -3.44 12.09 -9.84
CA SER A 125 -3.70 13.33 -10.57
C SER A 125 -4.78 14.20 -9.91
N GLN A 126 -5.30 13.79 -8.74
CA GLN A 126 -6.30 14.50 -7.94
C GLN A 126 -6.03 14.34 -6.44
N ASP A 127 -6.97 14.77 -5.60
CA ASP A 127 -6.85 14.64 -4.14
C ASP A 127 -6.74 13.19 -3.68
N TRP A 128 -5.63 12.88 -3.02
CA TRP A 128 -5.29 11.53 -2.52
C TRP A 128 -6.36 10.93 -1.62
N LEU A 129 -6.81 11.68 -0.59
CA LEU A 129 -7.74 11.13 0.40
C LEU A 129 -9.13 10.88 -0.16
N ASN A 130 -9.56 11.62 -1.17
CA ASN A 130 -10.82 11.36 -1.84
C ASN A 130 -10.79 10.03 -2.61
N SER A 131 -9.72 9.77 -3.35
CA SER A 131 -9.53 8.51 -4.06
C SER A 131 -9.41 7.34 -3.10
N LEU A 132 -8.61 7.49 -2.04
CA LEU A 132 -8.45 6.51 -0.97
C LEU A 132 -9.79 6.20 -0.28
N ALA A 133 -10.59 7.23 0.02
CA ALA A 133 -11.89 7.04 0.67
C ALA A 133 -12.85 6.18 -0.18
N VAL A 134 -12.90 6.38 -1.50
CA VAL A 134 -13.70 5.54 -2.39
C VAL A 134 -13.21 4.10 -2.35
N HIS A 135 -11.90 3.89 -2.38
CA HIS A 135 -11.28 2.56 -2.36
C HIS A 135 -11.58 1.83 -1.04
N GLU A 136 -11.27 2.43 0.10
CA GLU A 136 -11.40 1.79 1.41
C GLU A 136 -12.86 1.59 1.82
N LEU A 137 -13.76 2.54 1.51
CA LEU A 137 -15.18 2.34 1.76
C LEU A 137 -15.76 1.20 0.92
N ARG A 138 -15.21 0.94 -0.27
CA ARG A 138 -15.60 -0.24 -1.05
C ARG A 138 -15.30 -1.52 -0.32
N HIS A 139 -14.15 -1.63 0.34
CA HIS A 139 -13.83 -2.78 1.20
C HIS A 139 -14.80 -2.91 2.37
N VAL A 140 -15.16 -1.82 3.03
CA VAL A 140 -16.16 -1.85 4.11
C VAL A 140 -17.49 -2.45 3.62
N VAL A 141 -17.95 -2.03 2.44
CA VAL A 141 -19.21 -2.55 1.84
C VAL A 141 -19.11 -4.03 1.47
N GLN A 142 -17.99 -4.47 0.85
CA GLN A 142 -17.73 -5.87 0.50
C GLN A 142 -17.74 -6.77 1.73
N ILE A 143 -17.05 -6.34 2.78
CA ILE A 143 -16.95 -7.06 4.04
C ILE A 143 -18.32 -7.20 4.68
N ASP A 144 -19.05 -6.10 4.82
CA ASP A 144 -20.38 -6.10 5.43
C ASP A 144 -21.39 -6.90 4.61
N LYS A 145 -21.22 -7.01 3.30
CA LYS A 145 -22.04 -7.87 2.44
C LYS A 145 -21.75 -9.35 2.64
N LEU A 146 -20.47 -9.73 2.66
CA LEU A 146 -20.07 -11.12 2.77
C LEU A 146 -20.27 -11.69 4.18
N THR A 147 -19.90 -10.92 5.20
CA THR A 147 -19.92 -11.39 6.59
C THR A 147 -21.29 -11.25 7.26
N GLY A 148 -22.14 -10.38 6.76
CA GLY A 148 -23.56 -10.28 7.11
C GLY A 148 -23.87 -10.38 8.61
N SER A 149 -24.50 -11.46 9.03
CA SER A 149 -24.88 -11.74 10.42
C SER A 149 -23.72 -12.15 11.33
N ILE A 150 -22.57 -12.58 10.77
CA ILE A 150 -21.40 -13.01 11.55
C ILE A 150 -20.68 -11.82 12.21
N GLN A 151 -21.00 -10.58 11.83
CA GLN A 151 -20.44 -9.35 12.43
C GLN A 151 -21.11 -8.94 13.76
N ALA A 152 -21.72 -9.85 14.46
CA ALA A 152 -22.19 -9.57 15.82
C ALA A 152 -20.99 -9.28 16.75
N PRO A 153 -21.14 -8.42 17.75
CA PRO A 153 -20.11 -8.24 18.77
C PRO A 153 -19.65 -9.59 19.32
N GLY A 154 -18.33 -9.79 19.38
CA GLY A 154 -17.74 -11.06 19.79
C GLY A 154 -17.33 -12.02 18.67
N PHE A 155 -17.69 -11.75 17.40
CA PHE A 155 -17.36 -12.62 16.26
C PHE A 155 -16.52 -11.96 15.17
N GLU A 156 -15.92 -10.81 15.42
CA GLU A 156 -15.15 -10.07 14.41
C GLU A 156 -13.96 -10.87 13.87
N SER A 157 -13.21 -11.59 14.71
CA SER A 157 -12.11 -12.45 14.24
C SER A 157 -12.60 -13.61 13.36
N LEU A 158 -13.78 -14.18 13.65
CA LEU A 158 -14.38 -15.23 12.82
C LEU A 158 -14.83 -14.66 11.48
N ALA A 159 -15.41 -13.47 11.46
CA ALA A 159 -15.79 -12.76 10.25
C ALA A 159 -14.55 -12.45 9.38
N PHE A 160 -13.43 -12.05 9.99
CA PHE A 160 -12.16 -11.83 9.30
C PHE A 160 -11.63 -13.12 8.67
N ALA A 161 -11.59 -14.22 9.43
CA ALA A 161 -11.15 -15.52 8.91
C ALA A 161 -12.03 -15.98 7.74
N PHE A 162 -13.35 -15.83 7.86
CA PHE A 162 -14.28 -16.18 6.79
C PHE A 162 -14.05 -15.32 5.52
N PHE A 163 -13.87 -14.01 5.67
CA PHE A 163 -13.57 -13.12 4.56
C PHE A 163 -12.27 -13.52 3.85
N GLY A 164 -11.18 -13.71 4.60
CA GLY A 164 -9.86 -14.04 4.04
C GLY A 164 -9.82 -15.39 3.31
N VAL A 165 -10.58 -16.39 3.79
CA VAL A 165 -10.67 -17.72 3.13
C VAL A 165 -11.60 -17.70 1.91
N SER A 166 -12.63 -16.85 1.92
CA SER A 166 -13.67 -16.85 0.89
C SER A 166 -13.32 -16.04 -0.34
N LEU A 167 -12.63 -14.90 -0.17
CA LEU A 167 -12.31 -13.98 -1.26
C LEU A 167 -10.80 -13.88 -1.50
N PRO A 168 -10.32 -14.17 -2.72
CA PRO A 168 -8.93 -13.89 -3.07
C PRO A 168 -8.71 -12.39 -3.20
N ALA A 169 -7.47 -11.94 -2.91
CA ALA A 169 -7.12 -10.51 -2.93
C ALA A 169 -7.46 -9.83 -4.25
N TRP A 170 -7.24 -10.49 -5.38
CA TRP A 170 -7.55 -9.91 -6.68
C TRP A 170 -9.04 -9.54 -6.85
N PHE A 171 -9.96 -10.26 -6.17
CA PHE A 171 -11.39 -9.97 -6.29
C PHE A 171 -11.77 -8.69 -5.54
N PHE A 172 -11.44 -8.61 -4.25
CA PHE A 172 -11.85 -7.46 -3.46
C PHE A 172 -11.05 -6.20 -3.80
N GLU A 173 -9.76 -6.32 -4.08
CA GLU A 173 -8.93 -5.19 -4.54
C GLU A 173 -9.30 -4.75 -5.96
N GLY A 174 -9.56 -5.68 -6.86
CA GLY A 174 -9.99 -5.37 -8.22
C GLY A 174 -11.32 -4.62 -8.28
N ASP A 175 -12.27 -4.97 -7.42
CA ASP A 175 -13.55 -4.26 -7.29
C ASP A 175 -13.37 -2.87 -6.67
N ALA A 176 -12.44 -2.72 -5.71
CA ALA A 176 -12.13 -1.41 -5.15
C ALA A 176 -11.46 -0.50 -6.19
N VAL A 177 -10.51 -1.00 -6.98
CA VAL A 177 -9.92 -0.26 -8.11
C VAL A 177 -10.97 0.08 -9.18
N LEU A 178 -11.91 -0.82 -9.46
CA LEU A 178 -13.01 -0.52 -10.37
C LEU A 178 -13.88 0.62 -9.81
N SER A 179 -14.19 0.59 -8.52
CA SER A 179 -15.00 1.64 -7.88
C SER A 179 -14.31 3.01 -7.92
N GLU A 180 -13.02 3.09 -7.59
CA GLU A 180 -12.29 4.36 -7.71
C GLU A 180 -12.22 4.84 -9.17
N THR A 181 -12.07 3.92 -10.14
CA THR A 181 -12.02 4.26 -11.57
C THR A 181 -13.35 4.79 -12.09
N LEU A 182 -14.48 4.25 -11.65
CA LEU A 182 -15.81 4.69 -12.08
C LEU A 182 -16.27 5.95 -11.35
N LEU A 183 -15.94 6.08 -10.06
CA LEU A 183 -16.44 7.13 -9.20
C LEU A 183 -15.52 8.35 -9.08
N THR A 184 -14.27 8.27 -9.57
CA THR A 184 -13.34 9.41 -9.66
C THR A 184 -12.82 9.59 -11.08
N GLU A 185 -12.26 10.76 -11.37
CA GLU A 185 -11.61 11.00 -12.67
C GLU A 185 -10.14 10.54 -12.68
N ALA A 186 -9.56 10.24 -11.52
CA ALA A 186 -8.14 9.87 -11.34
C ALA A 186 -7.90 8.39 -11.02
N GLY A 187 -8.94 7.55 -11.01
CA GLY A 187 -8.80 6.14 -10.63
C GLY A 187 -7.76 5.37 -11.44
N ARG A 188 -7.05 4.44 -10.77
CA ARG A 188 -5.89 3.69 -11.33
C ARG A 188 -6.20 2.97 -12.64
N GLY A 189 -7.43 2.51 -12.86
CA GLY A 189 -7.84 1.86 -14.12
C GLY A 189 -7.78 2.77 -15.36
N ARG A 190 -7.58 4.09 -15.18
CA ARG A 190 -7.38 5.07 -16.27
C ARG A 190 -5.91 5.30 -16.61
N GLN A 191 -4.99 4.69 -15.86
CA GLN A 191 -3.55 4.90 -16.02
C GLN A 191 -2.91 3.76 -16.83
N PRO A 192 -2.21 4.04 -17.94
CA PRO A 192 -1.50 3.02 -18.70
C PRO A 192 -0.43 2.28 -17.88
N SER A 193 0.21 2.97 -16.93
CA SER A 193 1.19 2.38 -16.01
C SER A 193 0.59 1.30 -15.10
N PHE A 194 -0.68 1.41 -14.73
CA PHE A 194 -1.35 0.42 -13.88
C PHE A 194 -1.47 -0.97 -14.53
N ASN A 195 -1.69 -1.02 -15.85
CA ASN A 195 -1.82 -2.29 -16.58
C ASN A 195 -0.52 -2.75 -17.28
N LEU A 196 0.57 -2.02 -17.08
CA LEU A 196 1.82 -2.10 -17.83
C LEU A 196 2.36 -3.52 -17.96
N TYR A 197 2.52 -4.25 -16.84
CA TYR A 197 3.06 -5.61 -16.84
C TYR A 197 2.13 -6.62 -17.54
N LEU A 198 0.82 -6.52 -17.31
CA LEU A 198 -0.15 -7.41 -17.95
C LEU A 198 -0.16 -7.18 -19.46
N ARG A 199 -0.24 -5.91 -19.88
CA ARG A 199 -0.26 -5.51 -21.30
C ARG A 199 1.02 -5.93 -22.01
N ALA A 200 2.18 -5.68 -21.45
CA ALA A 200 3.46 -6.05 -22.06
C ALA A 200 3.62 -7.58 -22.19
N ASN A 201 3.20 -8.35 -21.21
CA ASN A 201 3.25 -9.80 -21.26
C ASN A 201 2.34 -10.34 -22.37
N LEU A 202 1.08 -9.93 -22.41
CA LEU A 202 0.11 -10.40 -23.40
C LEU A 202 0.54 -10.04 -24.84
N LEU A 203 0.96 -8.79 -25.08
CA LEU A 203 1.44 -8.33 -26.39
C LEU A 203 2.81 -8.92 -26.80
N SER A 204 3.54 -9.53 -25.86
CA SER A 204 4.79 -10.25 -26.14
C SER A 204 4.61 -11.77 -26.11
N ASN A 205 3.38 -12.25 -26.24
CA ASN A 205 3.01 -13.67 -26.26
C ASN A 205 3.47 -14.45 -24.99
N ARG A 206 3.53 -13.77 -23.84
CA ARG A 206 3.85 -14.36 -22.53
C ARG A 206 2.57 -14.63 -21.76
N HIS A 207 1.96 -15.78 -22.00
CA HIS A 207 0.72 -16.17 -21.36
C HIS A 207 0.99 -16.95 -20.08
N TYR A 208 1.01 -16.25 -18.94
CA TYR A 208 1.15 -16.89 -17.62
C TYR A 208 -0.16 -17.52 -17.18
N SER A 209 -0.07 -18.55 -16.33
CA SER A 209 -1.26 -19.14 -15.69
C SER A 209 -1.92 -18.16 -14.72
N TYR A 210 -3.20 -18.40 -14.40
CA TYR A 210 -3.92 -17.64 -13.37
C TYR A 210 -3.14 -17.57 -12.06
N GLY A 211 -2.68 -18.74 -11.58
CA GLY A 211 -1.92 -18.78 -10.30
C GLY A 211 -0.64 -17.94 -10.33
N LYS A 212 0.14 -17.97 -11.44
CA LYS A 212 1.36 -17.20 -11.57
C LYS A 212 1.09 -15.68 -11.63
N ASN A 213 0.07 -15.25 -12.38
CA ASN A 213 -0.29 -13.83 -12.43
C ASN A 213 -0.84 -13.31 -11.11
N TYR A 214 -1.58 -14.14 -10.37
CA TYR A 214 -2.17 -13.78 -9.08
C TYR A 214 -1.14 -13.75 -7.95
N LEU A 215 -0.36 -14.84 -7.80
CA LEU A 215 0.58 -15.02 -6.68
C LEU A 215 1.93 -14.31 -6.89
N GLY A 216 2.24 -13.96 -8.14
CA GLY A 216 3.49 -13.32 -8.48
C GLY A 216 4.60 -14.31 -8.89
N SER A 217 5.77 -13.77 -9.18
CA SER A 217 7.00 -14.50 -9.52
C SER A 217 8.20 -13.70 -9.02
N LEU A 218 9.23 -14.39 -8.53
CA LEU A 218 10.52 -13.75 -8.20
C LEU A 218 11.39 -13.53 -9.44
N LYS A 219 11.12 -14.29 -10.51
CA LYS A 219 11.87 -14.26 -11.76
C LYS A 219 11.24 -13.33 -12.81
N ASP A 220 9.93 -13.38 -12.96
CA ASP A 220 9.22 -12.72 -14.04
C ASP A 220 8.37 -11.56 -13.53
N LEU A 221 8.19 -10.55 -14.37
CA LEU A 221 7.24 -9.47 -14.11
C LEU A 221 5.82 -9.97 -14.37
N THR A 222 5.06 -10.16 -13.33
CA THR A 222 3.64 -10.53 -13.39
C THR A 222 2.77 -9.32 -13.09
N SER A 223 1.50 -9.33 -13.52
CA SER A 223 0.58 -8.22 -13.30
C SER A 223 0.36 -7.89 -11.81
N GLY A 224 0.43 -8.90 -10.95
CA GLY A 224 -0.07 -8.78 -9.59
C GLY A 224 -1.60 -8.81 -9.54
N TYR A 225 -2.12 -8.79 -8.33
CA TYR A 225 -3.56 -9.01 -8.10
C TYR A 225 -4.44 -7.75 -8.33
N TYR A 226 -3.93 -6.54 -8.21
CA TYR A 226 -4.69 -5.31 -8.45
C TYR A 226 -5.14 -5.15 -9.92
N PRO A 227 -4.22 -5.11 -10.92
CA PRO A 227 -4.62 -5.00 -12.32
C PRO A 227 -5.41 -6.22 -12.80
N LEU A 228 -4.98 -7.42 -12.41
CA LEU A 228 -5.69 -8.66 -12.76
C LEU A 228 -7.14 -8.60 -12.27
N GLY A 229 -7.35 -8.23 -11.03
CA GLY A 229 -8.66 -8.12 -10.41
C GLY A 229 -9.53 -7.07 -11.05
N TYR A 230 -8.97 -5.88 -11.32
CA TYR A 230 -9.67 -4.80 -11.99
C TYR A 230 -10.29 -5.27 -13.32
N PHE A 231 -9.52 -5.91 -14.18
CA PHE A 231 -10.02 -6.38 -15.49
C PHE A 231 -11.03 -7.52 -15.33
N MET A 232 -10.77 -8.48 -14.46
CA MET A 232 -11.67 -9.60 -14.23
C MET A 232 -13.02 -9.13 -13.67
N VAL A 233 -13.02 -8.28 -12.62
CA VAL A 233 -14.25 -7.78 -12.01
C VAL A 233 -15.01 -6.85 -12.96
N THR A 234 -14.31 -6.01 -13.72
CA THR A 234 -14.92 -5.16 -14.75
C THR A 234 -15.66 -6.01 -15.80
N LYS A 235 -15.00 -7.05 -16.32
CA LYS A 235 -15.63 -7.99 -17.28
C LYS A 235 -16.86 -8.65 -16.67
N LEU A 236 -16.78 -9.11 -15.44
CA LEU A 236 -17.91 -9.76 -14.76
C LEU A 236 -19.13 -8.83 -14.68
N ARG A 237 -18.94 -7.58 -14.24
CA ARG A 237 -20.04 -6.60 -14.16
C ARG A 237 -20.57 -6.23 -15.53
N ARG A 238 -19.70 -6.02 -16.51
CA ARG A 238 -20.10 -5.66 -17.87
C ARG A 238 -20.94 -6.76 -18.53
N ASP A 239 -20.51 -8.00 -18.42
CA ASP A 239 -21.12 -9.12 -19.15
C ASP A 239 -22.37 -9.67 -18.43
N TYR A 240 -22.49 -9.53 -17.10
CA TYR A 240 -23.57 -10.12 -16.29
C TYR A 240 -24.41 -9.09 -15.49
N GLY A 241 -24.13 -7.80 -15.66
CA GLY A 241 -24.94 -6.71 -15.14
C GLY A 241 -24.55 -6.19 -13.77
N ASP A 242 -25.20 -5.08 -13.36
CA ASP A 242 -24.85 -4.26 -12.21
C ASP A 242 -24.77 -4.99 -10.89
N PHE A 243 -25.73 -5.88 -10.63
CA PHE A 243 -25.92 -6.55 -9.35
C PHE A 243 -25.30 -7.94 -9.29
N ILE A 244 -24.44 -8.30 -10.26
CA ILE A 244 -23.78 -9.60 -10.24
C ILE A 244 -22.91 -9.78 -8.99
N LEU A 245 -22.24 -8.71 -8.52
CA LEU A 245 -21.42 -8.75 -7.30
C LEU A 245 -22.28 -8.92 -6.04
N ASP A 246 -23.43 -8.23 -5.96
CA ASP A 246 -24.41 -8.46 -4.90
C ASP A 246 -24.83 -9.91 -4.81
N THR A 247 -25.24 -10.48 -5.95
CA THR A 247 -25.72 -11.86 -6.03
C THR A 247 -24.62 -12.86 -5.69
N LEU A 248 -23.39 -12.64 -6.19
CA LEU A 248 -22.25 -13.50 -5.95
C LEU A 248 -21.87 -13.51 -4.45
N LEU A 249 -21.68 -12.35 -3.84
CA LEU A 249 -21.32 -12.23 -2.43
C LEU A 249 -22.41 -12.80 -1.52
N ARG A 250 -23.69 -12.55 -1.82
CA ARG A 250 -24.83 -13.11 -1.09
C ARG A 250 -24.87 -14.64 -1.16
N GLN A 251 -24.66 -15.23 -2.34
CA GLN A 251 -24.62 -16.70 -2.47
C GLN A 251 -23.40 -17.30 -1.77
N MET A 252 -22.27 -16.61 -1.76
CA MET A 252 -21.08 -17.04 -1.01
C MET A 252 -21.33 -16.99 0.50
N ALA A 253 -21.97 -15.94 1.00
CA ALA A 253 -22.34 -15.79 2.41
C ALA A 253 -23.25 -16.90 2.91
N ASN A 254 -24.13 -17.42 2.06
CA ASN A 254 -25.02 -18.54 2.39
C ASN A 254 -24.29 -19.91 2.49
N HIS A 255 -23.03 -19.99 2.03
CA HIS A 255 -22.24 -21.22 2.04
C HIS A 255 -20.82 -20.99 2.59
N PRO A 256 -20.66 -20.50 3.83
CA PRO A 256 -19.39 -19.98 4.35
C PRO A 256 -18.25 -21.03 4.43
N PHE A 257 -18.58 -22.31 4.50
CA PHE A 257 -17.58 -23.40 4.62
C PHE A 257 -17.35 -24.17 3.33
N ARG A 258 -17.85 -23.65 2.18
CA ARG A 258 -17.69 -24.33 0.90
C ARG A 258 -16.30 -24.08 0.33
N LEU A 259 -15.53 -25.13 0.11
CA LEU A 259 -14.23 -25.05 -0.58
C LEU A 259 -14.39 -24.51 -2.01
N TYR A 260 -13.45 -23.63 -2.42
CA TYR A 260 -13.49 -22.92 -3.70
C TYR A 260 -14.80 -22.14 -3.92
N ASN A 261 -15.31 -21.51 -2.85
CA ASN A 261 -16.61 -20.88 -2.82
C ASN A 261 -16.82 -19.88 -3.97
N LEU A 262 -15.85 -18.98 -4.21
CA LEU A 262 -15.90 -18.01 -5.31
C LEU A 262 -16.05 -18.71 -6.66
N SER A 263 -15.17 -19.67 -6.97
CA SER A 263 -15.14 -20.34 -8.27
C SER A 263 -16.44 -21.14 -8.55
N LYS A 264 -16.94 -21.86 -7.54
CA LYS A 264 -18.20 -22.60 -7.66
C LYS A 264 -19.42 -21.69 -7.76
N THR A 265 -19.43 -20.58 -7.05
CA THR A 265 -20.51 -19.60 -7.15
C THR A 265 -20.49 -18.89 -8.51
N SER A 266 -19.31 -18.48 -8.98
CA SER A 266 -19.14 -17.91 -10.31
C SER A 266 -19.65 -18.89 -11.38
N GLN A 267 -19.21 -20.15 -11.34
CA GLN A 267 -19.65 -21.18 -12.30
C GLN A 267 -21.17 -21.36 -12.30
N LYS A 268 -21.82 -21.34 -11.14
CA LYS A 268 -23.28 -21.44 -11.04
C LYS A 268 -24.00 -20.25 -11.65
N LEU A 269 -23.45 -19.04 -11.51
CA LEU A 269 -24.08 -17.79 -11.96
C LEU A 269 -23.79 -17.46 -13.43
N THR A 270 -22.59 -17.81 -13.90
CA THR A 270 -22.05 -17.35 -15.20
C THR A 270 -21.64 -18.47 -16.12
N GLY A 271 -21.61 -19.72 -15.66
CA GLY A 271 -21.03 -20.85 -16.38
C GLY A 271 -19.49 -20.91 -16.32
N LEU A 272 -18.83 -19.90 -15.76
CA LEU A 272 -17.37 -19.77 -15.76
C LEU A 272 -16.76 -20.05 -14.39
N THR A 273 -15.80 -20.97 -14.32
CA THR A 273 -14.88 -21.08 -13.19
C THR A 273 -13.94 -19.88 -13.15
N THR A 274 -13.24 -19.65 -12.04
CA THR A 274 -12.26 -18.56 -11.94
C THR A 274 -11.18 -18.62 -13.03
N GLU A 275 -10.68 -19.81 -13.37
CA GLU A 275 -9.67 -19.96 -14.42
C GLU A 275 -10.24 -19.69 -15.82
N MET A 276 -11.46 -20.14 -16.10
CA MET A 276 -12.14 -19.85 -17.38
C MET A 276 -12.39 -18.34 -17.51
N TRP A 277 -12.82 -17.71 -16.44
CA TRP A 277 -13.01 -16.27 -16.38
C TRP A 277 -11.71 -15.50 -16.63
N TYR A 278 -10.59 -15.91 -15.97
CA TYR A 278 -9.27 -15.37 -16.23
C TYR A 278 -8.88 -15.49 -17.73
N LYS A 279 -9.03 -16.67 -18.33
CA LYS A 279 -8.71 -16.90 -19.76
C LYS A 279 -9.56 -16.03 -20.67
N ALA A 280 -10.87 -15.95 -20.43
CA ALA A 280 -11.77 -15.10 -21.22
C ALA A 280 -11.37 -13.62 -21.13
N THR A 281 -10.99 -13.14 -19.94
CA THR A 281 -10.53 -11.76 -19.72
C THR A 281 -9.21 -11.49 -20.44
N THR A 282 -8.21 -12.35 -20.30
CA THR A 282 -6.89 -12.15 -20.93
C THR A 282 -6.93 -12.25 -22.45
N ASN A 283 -7.77 -13.13 -23.02
CA ASN A 283 -7.96 -13.20 -24.46
C ASN A 283 -8.56 -11.92 -25.04
N GLU A 284 -9.60 -11.38 -24.40
CA GLU A 284 -10.22 -10.12 -24.79
C GLU A 284 -9.23 -8.95 -24.70
N LEU A 285 -8.47 -8.86 -23.59
CA LEU A 285 -7.45 -7.84 -23.43
C LEU A 285 -6.34 -7.94 -24.47
N THR A 286 -5.94 -9.15 -24.85
CA THR A 286 -4.94 -9.36 -25.91
C THR A 286 -5.44 -8.78 -27.24
N GLN A 287 -6.70 -9.03 -27.59
CA GLN A 287 -7.30 -8.47 -28.79
C GLN A 287 -7.33 -6.93 -28.73
N LEU A 288 -7.91 -6.34 -27.70
CA LEU A 288 -8.06 -4.88 -27.54
C LEU A 288 -6.71 -4.16 -27.57
N TRP A 289 -5.71 -4.69 -26.87
CA TRP A 289 -4.38 -4.07 -26.85
C TRP A 289 -3.59 -4.28 -28.15
N THR A 290 -3.84 -5.39 -28.86
CA THR A 290 -3.28 -5.58 -30.20
C THR A 290 -3.87 -4.57 -31.19
N GLU A 291 -5.17 -4.33 -31.14
CA GLU A 291 -5.84 -3.31 -31.94
C GLU A 291 -5.30 -1.90 -31.62
N GLN A 292 -5.15 -1.59 -30.31
CA GLN A 292 -4.52 -0.34 -29.85
C GLN A 292 -3.12 -0.19 -30.44
N LEU A 293 -2.26 -1.20 -30.30
CA LEU A 293 -0.87 -1.16 -30.78
C LEU A 293 -0.79 -0.95 -32.29
N ASN A 294 -1.64 -1.65 -33.05
CA ASN A 294 -1.70 -1.54 -34.51
C ASN A 294 -2.20 -0.17 -34.98
N SER A 295 -2.96 0.55 -34.15
CA SER A 295 -3.47 1.88 -34.46
C SER A 295 -2.43 3.00 -34.25
N MET A 296 -1.26 2.69 -33.70
CA MET A 296 -0.24 3.64 -33.30
C MET A 296 1.10 3.37 -34.01
N LYS A 297 1.84 4.45 -34.30
CA LYS A 297 3.26 4.33 -34.64
C LYS A 297 4.07 4.20 -33.35
N HIS A 298 5.00 3.27 -33.33
CA HIS A 298 5.95 3.11 -32.24
C HIS A 298 7.38 2.98 -32.76
N ALA A 299 8.33 3.52 -31.98
CA ALA A 299 9.76 3.42 -32.26
C ALA A 299 10.38 2.33 -31.39
N GLU A 300 11.38 1.67 -31.94
CA GLU A 300 12.25 0.78 -31.18
C GLU A 300 13.46 1.59 -30.65
N TYR A 301 13.77 1.42 -29.37
CA TYR A 301 14.89 2.07 -28.71
C TYR A 301 15.91 1.04 -28.27
N SER A 302 17.16 1.20 -28.71
CA SER A 302 18.25 0.30 -28.32
C SER A 302 18.62 0.55 -26.84
N PRO A 303 18.74 -0.51 -26.03
CA PRO A 303 19.14 -0.38 -24.65
C PRO A 303 20.63 0.01 -24.51
N LEU A 304 20.92 0.92 -23.59
CA LEU A 304 22.30 1.31 -23.23
C LEU A 304 22.87 0.45 -22.10
N ASN A 305 22.06 -0.33 -21.43
CA ASN A 305 22.45 -1.27 -20.37
C ASN A 305 22.43 -2.71 -20.87
N LYS A 306 23.14 -3.60 -20.19
CA LYS A 306 23.08 -5.05 -20.38
C LYS A 306 22.22 -5.66 -19.27
N ARG A 307 21.30 -6.55 -19.63
CA ARG A 307 20.40 -7.23 -18.69
C ARG A 307 20.96 -8.56 -18.20
N ASN A 308 20.60 -8.90 -16.98
CA ASN A 308 20.64 -10.28 -16.52
C ASN A 308 19.49 -11.06 -17.19
N THR A 309 19.76 -12.28 -17.67
CA THR A 309 18.75 -13.13 -18.33
C THR A 309 17.99 -14.02 -17.35
N ASN A 310 18.45 -14.13 -16.10
CA ASN A 310 17.87 -15.04 -15.11
C ASN A 310 16.63 -14.50 -14.42
N TYR A 311 16.50 -13.18 -14.29
CA TYR A 311 15.39 -12.50 -13.64
C TYR A 311 15.16 -11.11 -14.23
N ALA A 312 13.97 -10.57 -14.00
CA ALA A 312 13.60 -9.23 -14.47
C ALA A 312 14.29 -8.14 -13.63
N GLU A 313 14.74 -7.10 -14.33
CA GLU A 313 15.39 -5.92 -13.74
C GLU A 313 14.81 -4.64 -14.32
N ASP A 314 14.72 -3.60 -13.50
CA ASP A 314 14.34 -2.26 -13.88
C ASP A 314 15.50 -1.30 -13.68
N TYR A 315 15.87 -0.55 -14.72
CA TYR A 315 16.80 0.55 -14.66
C TYR A 315 16.00 1.87 -14.72
N LEU A 316 15.93 2.56 -13.59
CA LEU A 316 15.08 3.71 -13.37
C LEU A 316 15.90 4.98 -13.22
N LEU A 317 15.31 6.14 -13.61
CA LEU A 317 15.92 7.47 -13.43
C LEU A 317 17.32 7.62 -14.03
N PRO A 318 17.57 7.20 -15.29
CA PRO A 318 18.90 7.28 -15.89
C PRO A 318 19.36 8.73 -16.02
N GLN A 319 20.59 9.02 -15.59
CA GLN A 319 21.19 10.35 -15.67
C GLN A 319 22.69 10.21 -15.98
N ARG A 320 23.32 11.24 -16.55
CA ARG A 320 24.76 11.25 -16.76
C ARG A 320 25.50 11.88 -15.60
N SER A 321 26.61 11.29 -15.24
CA SER A 321 27.55 11.83 -14.28
C SER A 321 28.57 12.76 -14.94
N TYR A 322 29.41 13.39 -14.14
CA TYR A 322 30.42 14.33 -14.59
C TYR A 322 31.46 13.71 -15.55
N ASP A 323 31.71 12.42 -15.47
CA ASP A 323 32.67 11.65 -16.31
C ASP A 323 32.01 11.10 -17.58
N GLY A 324 30.72 11.31 -17.76
CA GLY A 324 29.94 10.84 -18.91
C GLY A 324 29.34 9.43 -18.72
N SER A 325 29.63 8.72 -17.64
CA SER A 325 28.98 7.45 -17.33
C SER A 325 27.50 7.63 -16.98
N LEU A 326 26.72 6.56 -17.13
CA LEU A 326 25.30 6.54 -16.74
C LEU A 326 25.16 6.13 -15.28
N ILE A 327 24.34 6.84 -14.54
CA ILE A 327 23.92 6.50 -13.18
C ILE A 327 22.44 6.18 -13.24
N ALA A 328 22.03 5.06 -12.59
CA ALA A 328 20.63 4.65 -12.51
C ALA A 328 20.33 3.96 -11.18
N LEU A 329 19.04 3.92 -10.83
CA LEU A 329 18.53 3.00 -9.80
C LEU A 329 18.18 1.68 -10.46
N LYS A 330 18.75 0.59 -9.94
CA LYS A 330 18.46 -0.76 -10.41
C LYS A 330 17.55 -1.46 -9.39
N HIS A 331 16.36 -1.86 -9.83
CA HIS A 331 15.39 -2.58 -9.02
C HIS A 331 15.20 -4.00 -9.53
N SER A 332 14.97 -4.94 -8.62
CA SER A 332 14.65 -6.33 -8.92
C SER A 332 13.97 -6.97 -7.71
N LYS A 333 13.26 -8.06 -7.94
CA LYS A 333 12.79 -8.93 -6.83
C LYS A 333 13.88 -9.88 -6.32
N ALA A 334 15.02 -9.95 -6.98
CA ALA A 334 16.15 -10.83 -6.62
C ALA A 334 17.15 -10.15 -5.67
N HIS A 335 17.15 -8.82 -5.57
CA HIS A 335 18.04 -8.06 -4.70
C HIS A 335 17.37 -6.76 -4.23
N THR A 336 17.94 -6.11 -3.23
CA THR A 336 17.57 -4.77 -2.79
C THR A 336 17.84 -3.73 -3.88
N SER A 337 17.28 -2.53 -3.75
CA SER A 337 17.51 -1.43 -4.69
C SER A 337 18.97 -1.01 -4.71
N LEU A 338 19.56 -0.87 -5.89
CA LEU A 338 20.97 -0.56 -6.10
C LEU A 338 21.14 0.76 -6.85
N LEU A 339 22.08 1.57 -6.41
CA LEU A 339 22.66 2.65 -7.19
C LEU A 339 23.77 2.05 -8.06
N VAL A 340 23.65 2.16 -9.39
CA VAL A 340 24.59 1.58 -10.34
C VAL A 340 25.18 2.63 -11.25
N GLN A 341 26.45 2.42 -11.66
CA GLN A 341 27.16 3.17 -12.68
C GLN A 341 27.42 2.26 -13.88
N ILE A 342 27.17 2.76 -15.08
CA ILE A 342 27.37 2.02 -16.34
C ILE A 342 28.32 2.86 -17.22
N ASP A 343 29.44 2.27 -17.61
CA ASP A 343 30.43 2.90 -18.47
C ASP A 343 30.00 2.93 -19.95
N GLU A 344 30.79 3.55 -20.80
CA GLU A 344 30.54 3.65 -22.24
C GLU A 344 30.50 2.30 -22.96
N ASN A 345 31.09 1.25 -22.39
CA ASN A 345 31.08 -0.11 -22.93
C ASN A 345 29.88 -0.94 -22.40
N GLY A 346 29.00 -0.31 -21.61
CA GLY A 346 27.86 -0.97 -20.97
C GLY A 346 28.26 -1.91 -19.81
N LYS A 347 29.46 -1.73 -19.25
CA LYS A 347 29.88 -2.45 -18.03
C LYS A 347 29.29 -1.76 -16.82
N GLU A 348 28.55 -2.55 -16.05
CA GLU A 348 27.89 -2.09 -14.83
C GLU A 348 28.77 -2.31 -13.60
N GLN A 349 28.76 -1.30 -12.71
CA GLN A 349 29.33 -1.35 -11.37
C GLN A 349 28.26 -0.94 -10.36
N THR A 350 28.03 -1.75 -9.32
CA THR A 350 27.23 -1.36 -8.17
C THR A 350 28.01 -0.38 -7.29
N LEU A 351 27.46 0.80 -7.07
CA LEU A 351 28.04 1.81 -6.19
C LEU A 351 27.59 1.65 -4.75
N LEU A 352 26.27 1.40 -4.54
CA LEU A 352 25.68 1.30 -3.21
C LEU A 352 24.35 0.55 -3.27
N ALA A 353 24.05 -0.26 -2.25
CA ALA A 353 22.70 -0.71 -1.98
C ALA A 353 21.98 0.38 -1.18
N ILE A 354 20.86 0.90 -1.70
CA ILE A 354 20.10 2.00 -1.07
C ILE A 354 18.94 1.48 -0.22
N GLY A 355 18.44 2.32 0.68
CA GLY A 355 17.30 2.02 1.52
C GLY A 355 15.96 2.08 0.79
N ILE A 356 14.89 1.84 1.54
CA ILE A 356 13.52 1.83 1.01
C ILE A 356 13.14 3.26 0.60
N GLN A 357 12.62 3.38 -0.61
CA GLN A 357 11.95 4.59 -1.10
C GLN A 357 10.47 4.25 -1.32
N GLN A 358 9.57 5.19 -1.06
CA GLN A 358 8.16 5.02 -1.41
C GLN A 358 7.98 5.05 -2.93
N GLU A 359 8.58 6.08 -3.53
CA GLU A 359 8.66 6.26 -4.98
C GLU A 359 10.13 6.39 -5.37
N PRO A 360 10.58 5.74 -6.44
CA PRO A 360 11.95 5.88 -6.90
C PRO A 360 12.27 7.34 -7.15
N ASN A 361 13.25 7.88 -6.46
CA ASN A 361 13.71 9.24 -6.63
C ASN A 361 15.22 9.34 -6.50
N MET A 362 15.84 10.04 -7.45
CA MET A 362 17.26 10.29 -7.49
C MET A 362 17.54 11.50 -8.38
N HIS A 363 18.54 12.28 -8.04
CA HIS A 363 19.05 13.33 -8.91
C HIS A 363 20.58 13.36 -8.88
N VAL A 364 21.18 13.38 -10.07
CA VAL A 364 22.64 13.47 -10.28
C VAL A 364 22.99 14.89 -10.71
N MET A 365 23.97 15.50 -10.06
CA MET A 365 24.52 16.78 -10.48
C MET A 365 26.01 16.82 -10.16
N LYS A 366 26.82 17.08 -11.19
CA LYS A 366 28.28 17.00 -11.11
C LYS A 366 28.77 15.65 -10.58
N ASP A 367 29.42 15.61 -9.43
CA ASP A 367 29.96 14.44 -8.77
C ASP A 367 29.09 13.91 -7.63
N LYS A 368 27.84 14.37 -7.50
CA LYS A 368 26.95 13.98 -6.41
C LYS A 368 25.66 13.37 -6.90
N VAL A 369 25.20 12.39 -6.14
CA VAL A 369 23.86 11.80 -6.25
C VAL A 369 23.11 12.10 -4.97
N VAL A 370 21.86 12.59 -5.07
CA VAL A 370 20.96 12.82 -3.94
C VAL A 370 19.68 12.03 -4.11
N TRP A 371 19.17 11.48 -3.03
CA TRP A 371 17.88 10.78 -2.98
C TRP A 371 17.27 10.86 -1.59
N ASP A 372 16.06 10.41 -1.45
CA ASP A 372 15.36 10.29 -0.16
C ASP A 372 15.12 8.82 0.20
N GLU A 373 15.16 8.51 1.50
CA GLU A 373 14.93 7.18 2.04
C GLU A 373 14.00 7.20 3.26
N LEU A 374 13.16 6.17 3.36
CA LEU A 374 12.33 5.93 4.53
C LEU A 374 13.19 5.46 5.73
N ARG A 375 12.88 6.01 6.90
CA ARG A 375 13.42 5.56 8.19
C ARG A 375 12.28 5.24 9.15
N VAL A 376 12.39 4.11 9.81
CA VAL A 376 11.47 3.72 10.88
C VAL A 376 11.78 4.47 12.17
N ASP A 377 10.76 4.74 12.97
CA ASP A 377 10.97 5.17 14.34
C ASP A 377 11.46 3.99 15.20
N GLU A 378 12.34 4.25 16.11
CA GLU A 378 12.97 3.22 16.96
C GLU A 378 11.95 2.42 17.77
N ARG A 379 10.79 3.02 18.10
CA ARG A 379 9.77 2.43 18.96
C ARG A 379 8.37 2.40 18.36
N TYR A 380 7.95 3.46 17.70
CA TYR A 380 6.56 3.64 17.29
C TYR A 380 6.39 3.35 15.80
N SER A 381 5.92 2.16 15.45
CA SER A 381 5.81 1.70 14.06
C SER A 381 4.86 2.53 13.20
N LYS A 382 3.91 3.27 13.81
CA LYS A 382 3.07 4.25 13.08
C LYS A 382 3.82 5.55 12.77
N ARG A 383 5.05 5.75 13.27
CA ARG A 383 5.89 6.90 12.93
C ARG A 383 7.03 6.47 12.02
N THR A 384 7.10 7.11 10.88
CA THR A 384 8.22 6.96 9.95
C THR A 384 8.71 8.33 9.52
N TYR A 385 9.92 8.37 8.98
CA TYR A 385 10.57 9.58 8.52
C TYR A 385 11.01 9.39 7.08
N ASN A 386 11.21 10.50 6.36
CA ASN A 386 11.86 10.49 5.07
C ASN A 386 13.07 11.43 5.15
N VAL A 387 14.26 10.88 4.89
CA VAL A 387 15.54 11.55 5.09
C VAL A 387 16.26 11.69 3.76
N ILE A 388 17.09 12.73 3.64
CA ILE A 388 17.88 12.97 2.44
C ILE A 388 19.27 12.36 2.62
N CYS A 389 19.70 11.62 1.60
CA CYS A 389 20.97 10.96 1.47
C CYS A 389 21.74 11.50 0.26
N VAL A 390 23.06 11.56 0.39
CA VAL A 390 23.98 12.03 -0.65
C VAL A 390 25.10 11.01 -0.82
N PHE A 391 25.47 10.72 -2.06
CA PHE A 391 26.62 9.93 -2.44
C PHE A 391 27.55 10.75 -3.33
N ASP A 392 28.83 10.75 -3.01
CA ASP A 392 29.88 11.41 -3.78
C ASP A 392 30.53 10.40 -4.72
N LEU A 393 30.38 10.62 -6.03
CA LEU A 393 30.85 9.72 -7.08
C LEU A 393 32.37 9.66 -7.20
N LYS A 394 33.11 10.68 -6.76
CA LYS A 394 34.58 10.71 -6.80
C LYS A 394 35.19 10.01 -5.62
N THR A 395 34.64 10.25 -4.44
CA THR A 395 35.20 9.72 -3.19
C THR A 395 34.52 8.43 -2.75
N HIS A 396 33.43 8.02 -3.40
CA HIS A 396 32.58 6.87 -3.04
C HIS A 396 32.08 6.94 -1.60
N LYS A 397 31.83 8.17 -1.08
CA LYS A 397 31.34 8.37 0.28
C LYS A 397 29.84 8.61 0.30
N TYR A 398 29.15 7.83 1.12
CA TYR A 398 27.76 8.00 1.47
C TYR A 398 27.61 8.88 2.71
N LYS A 399 26.56 9.71 2.73
CA LYS A 399 26.19 10.49 3.91
C LYS A 399 24.66 10.69 3.95
N GLN A 400 24.01 10.37 5.05
CA GLN A 400 22.69 10.84 5.38
C GLN A 400 22.83 12.26 5.96
N ILE A 401 22.22 13.26 5.33
CA ILE A 401 22.40 14.68 5.69
C ILE A 401 21.26 15.25 6.54
N THR A 402 20.09 14.56 6.57
CA THR A 402 18.96 14.94 7.41
C THR A 402 18.54 13.79 8.33
N HIS A 403 17.93 14.10 9.48
CA HIS A 403 17.53 13.11 10.47
C HIS A 403 16.13 13.42 11.01
N LYS A 404 15.26 12.39 11.10
CA LYS A 404 13.88 12.50 11.60
C LYS A 404 13.07 13.59 10.88
N THR A 405 13.33 13.76 9.57
CA THR A 405 12.64 14.72 8.68
C THR A 405 11.50 14.06 7.90
N ARG A 406 10.72 14.86 7.21
CA ARG A 406 9.65 14.44 6.28
C ARG A 406 9.88 15.18 4.94
N LEU A 407 11.05 14.94 4.34
CA LEU A 407 11.54 15.60 3.12
C LEU A 407 11.51 14.62 1.95
N PHE A 408 10.95 15.05 0.83
CA PHE A 408 10.71 14.23 -0.35
C PHE A 408 11.27 14.83 -1.62
N SER A 409 11.54 13.98 -2.60
CA SER A 409 11.87 14.33 -3.98
C SER A 409 13.04 15.35 -4.10
N PRO A 410 14.19 15.10 -3.47
CA PRO A 410 15.31 16.04 -3.50
C PRO A 410 15.92 16.18 -4.89
N ALA A 411 16.34 17.41 -5.24
CA ALA A 411 17.14 17.68 -6.44
C ALA A 411 18.22 18.71 -6.14
N LEU A 412 19.44 18.45 -6.64
CA LEU A 412 20.60 19.34 -6.50
C LEU A 412 20.47 20.57 -7.39
N SER A 413 20.92 21.72 -6.89
CA SER A 413 21.14 22.92 -7.69
C SER A 413 22.28 22.72 -8.71
N PRO A 414 22.35 23.51 -9.79
CA PRO A 414 23.40 23.38 -10.84
C PRO A 414 24.81 23.46 -10.31
N ASN A 415 25.08 24.27 -9.27
CA ASN A 415 26.38 24.34 -8.62
C ASN A 415 26.65 23.19 -7.62
N GLY A 416 25.62 22.38 -7.27
CA GLY A 416 25.72 21.25 -6.33
C GLY A 416 25.81 21.68 -4.86
N GLU A 417 25.53 22.94 -4.52
CA GLU A 417 25.63 23.47 -3.15
C GLU A 417 24.30 23.43 -2.37
N LYS A 418 23.18 23.46 -3.10
CA LYS A 418 21.84 23.42 -2.53
C LYS A 418 21.05 22.21 -3.01
N ILE A 419 20.04 21.85 -2.24
CA ILE A 419 19.04 20.86 -2.59
C ILE A 419 17.67 21.52 -2.46
N VAL A 420 16.81 21.40 -3.49
CA VAL A 420 15.39 21.64 -3.35
C VAL A 420 14.70 20.35 -2.99
N ALA A 421 13.73 20.40 -2.07
CA ALA A 421 12.90 19.26 -1.67
C ALA A 421 11.51 19.73 -1.24
N ILE A 422 10.61 18.79 -0.99
CA ILE A 422 9.28 19.04 -0.46
C ILE A 422 9.25 18.59 0.99
N GLU A 423 8.91 19.49 1.90
CA GLU A 423 8.63 19.17 3.30
C GLU A 423 7.14 18.97 3.50
N VAL A 424 6.75 17.89 4.21
CA VAL A 424 5.38 17.61 4.60
C VAL A 424 5.27 17.65 6.12
N ASP A 425 4.60 18.63 6.67
CA ASP A 425 4.43 18.74 8.13
C ASP A 425 3.35 17.78 8.67
N PHE A 426 3.17 17.73 9.99
CA PHE A 426 2.16 16.89 10.63
C PHE A 426 0.71 17.38 10.46
N SER A 427 0.49 18.55 9.86
CA SER A 427 -0.83 18.99 9.40
C SER A 427 -1.10 18.63 7.93
N ASN A 428 -0.17 17.90 7.29
CA ASN A 428 -0.11 17.57 5.86
C ASN A 428 0.06 18.78 4.94
N LYS A 429 0.47 19.91 5.49
CA LYS A 429 0.86 21.06 4.66
C LYS A 429 2.20 20.76 3.99
N MET A 430 2.24 20.94 2.69
CA MET A 430 3.45 20.81 1.87
C MET A 430 4.10 22.16 1.64
N THR A 431 5.42 22.16 1.73
CA THR A 431 6.24 23.38 1.54
C THR A 431 7.44 23.03 0.68
N LEU A 432 7.71 23.82 -0.35
CA LEU A 432 8.93 23.71 -1.13
C LEU A 432 10.08 24.34 -0.30
N VAL A 433 11.18 23.61 -0.11
CA VAL A 433 12.31 24.03 0.72
C VAL A 433 13.63 23.94 -0.04
N GLU A 434 14.53 24.91 0.20
CA GLU A 434 15.93 24.80 -0.16
C GLU A 434 16.78 24.44 1.06
N LEU A 435 17.66 23.44 0.91
CA LEU A 435 18.58 22.98 1.95
C LEU A 435 20.03 23.20 1.47
N ASP A 436 20.93 23.35 2.41
CA ASP A 436 22.38 23.23 2.21
C ASP A 436 22.75 21.78 1.92
N ALA A 437 23.40 21.51 0.79
CA ALA A 437 23.68 20.16 0.32
C ALA A 437 24.73 19.42 1.16
N LYS A 438 25.51 20.12 2.00
CA LYS A 438 26.53 19.53 2.88
C LYS A 438 25.98 19.18 4.27
N THR A 439 25.11 20.03 4.79
CA THR A 439 24.63 19.94 6.19
C THR A 439 23.18 19.48 6.32
N GLY A 440 22.39 19.57 5.23
CA GLY A 440 20.94 19.30 5.28
C GLY A 440 20.11 20.38 5.97
N LYS A 441 20.71 21.51 6.37
CA LYS A 441 19.99 22.61 7.01
C LYS A 441 19.07 23.32 6.03
N ILE A 442 17.82 23.57 6.40
CA ILE A 442 16.88 24.37 5.62
C ILE A 442 17.39 25.81 5.58
N LEU A 443 17.59 26.30 4.37
CA LEU A 443 18.04 27.67 4.07
C LEU A 443 16.87 28.61 3.78
N LYS A 444 15.85 28.10 3.06
CA LYS A 444 14.68 28.88 2.66
C LYS A 444 13.46 27.97 2.50
N GLN A 445 12.28 28.53 2.77
CA GLN A 445 10.98 27.89 2.59
C GLN A 445 10.10 28.77 1.69
N TYR A 446 9.34 28.13 0.79
CA TYR A 446 8.42 28.79 -0.14
C TYR A 446 7.00 28.36 0.18
N ALA A 447 6.15 29.29 0.58
CA ALA A 447 4.81 29.01 1.07
C ALA A 447 3.91 28.37 0.00
N ASN A 448 3.17 27.35 0.41
CA ASN A 448 2.06 26.79 -0.33
C ASN A 448 0.77 27.10 0.44
N SER A 449 0.01 28.08 -0.05
CA SER A 449 -1.12 28.66 0.69
C SER A 449 -2.42 27.87 0.56
N ASP A 450 -2.56 27.03 -0.46
CA ASP A 450 -3.82 26.35 -0.81
C ASP A 450 -3.84 24.86 -0.46
N PHE A 451 -2.89 24.38 0.35
CA PHE A 451 -2.75 22.97 0.74
C PHE A 451 -2.67 21.97 -0.43
N SER A 452 -2.32 22.44 -1.62
CA SER A 452 -2.10 21.55 -2.77
C SER A 452 -0.94 20.60 -2.52
N ILE A 453 -0.99 19.43 -3.17
CA ILE A 453 0.12 18.48 -3.16
C ILE A 453 1.21 18.97 -4.11
N LEU A 454 2.44 19.08 -3.62
CA LEU A 454 3.62 19.43 -4.40
C LEU A 454 4.43 18.17 -4.70
N GLN A 455 4.99 18.03 -5.94
CA GLN A 455 5.75 16.86 -6.35
C GLN A 455 6.91 17.22 -7.28
N SER A 456 7.98 16.42 -7.21
CA SER A 456 9.08 16.37 -8.20
C SER A 456 9.74 17.72 -8.57
N PRO A 457 10.21 18.53 -7.61
CA PRO A 457 10.84 19.80 -7.91
C PRO A 457 12.20 19.61 -8.62
N LYS A 458 12.52 20.48 -9.60
CA LYS A 458 13.81 20.49 -10.32
C LYS A 458 14.27 21.93 -10.57
N TYR A 459 15.58 22.18 -10.40
CA TYR A 459 16.16 23.46 -10.77
C TYR A 459 16.30 23.59 -12.28
N HIS A 460 16.13 24.81 -12.77
CA HIS A 460 16.61 25.23 -14.07
C HIS A 460 18.15 25.34 -14.09
N ALA A 461 18.80 25.20 -15.25
CA ALA A 461 20.26 25.25 -15.38
C ALA A 461 20.88 26.56 -14.89
N SER A 462 20.14 27.68 -14.95
CA SER A 462 20.58 29.00 -14.39
C SER A 462 20.63 29.01 -12.86
N GLY A 463 19.98 28.05 -12.17
CA GLY A 463 19.82 28.04 -10.72
C GLY A 463 18.84 29.08 -10.17
N SER A 464 18.16 29.86 -11.02
CA SER A 464 17.26 30.95 -10.62
C SER A 464 15.77 30.54 -10.61
N LYS A 465 15.43 29.35 -11.14
CA LYS A 465 14.04 28.86 -11.24
C LYS A 465 13.92 27.44 -10.83
N ILE A 466 12.72 27.06 -10.35
CA ILE A 466 12.36 25.68 -10.00
C ILE A 466 11.04 25.35 -10.70
N VAL A 467 11.01 24.23 -11.45
CA VAL A 467 9.78 23.61 -11.96
C VAL A 467 9.32 22.54 -10.98
N TYR A 468 8.01 22.42 -10.78
CA TYR A 468 7.41 21.37 -9.94
C TYR A 468 5.97 21.06 -10.39
N LEU A 469 5.44 19.93 -9.93
CA LEU A 469 4.02 19.60 -10.09
C LEU A 469 3.23 20.12 -8.90
N LYS A 470 2.03 20.59 -9.21
CA LYS A 470 1.04 20.98 -8.20
C LYS A 470 -0.28 20.26 -8.47
N VAL A 471 -0.64 19.33 -7.56
CA VAL A 471 -1.86 18.52 -7.67
C VAL A 471 -2.99 19.15 -6.86
N ARG A 472 -4.13 19.31 -7.49
CA ARG A 472 -5.37 19.82 -6.92
C ARG A 472 -6.54 18.90 -7.30
N GLN A 473 -7.73 19.17 -6.77
CA GLN A 473 -8.95 18.45 -7.16
C GLN A 473 -9.25 18.57 -8.67
N GLN A 474 -8.84 19.64 -9.31
CA GLN A 474 -9.02 19.86 -10.76
C GLN A 474 -8.01 19.12 -11.62
N GLY A 475 -7.00 18.52 -11.02
CA GLY A 475 -5.92 17.83 -11.73
C GLY A 475 -4.53 18.33 -11.36
N THR A 476 -3.56 17.91 -12.15
CA THR A 476 -2.12 18.23 -11.99
C THR A 476 -1.73 19.38 -12.90
N ALA A 477 -1.10 20.42 -12.34
CA ALA A 477 -0.50 21.54 -13.04
C ALA A 477 1.03 21.43 -13.04
N ILE A 478 1.69 22.04 -14.04
CA ILE A 478 3.13 22.34 -14.00
C ILE A 478 3.29 23.81 -13.64
N GLU A 479 3.96 24.08 -12.53
CA GLU A 479 4.27 25.44 -12.07
C GLU A 479 5.79 25.69 -12.06
N GLU A 480 6.20 26.95 -12.29
CA GLU A 480 7.58 27.42 -12.22
C GLU A 480 7.66 28.52 -11.17
N LEU A 481 8.57 28.37 -10.22
CA LEU A 481 8.91 29.39 -9.22
C LEU A 481 10.19 30.09 -9.62
N ASP A 482 10.14 31.40 -9.75
CA ASP A 482 11.33 32.26 -9.86
C ASP A 482 11.89 32.57 -8.48
N LEU A 483 13.12 32.16 -8.21
CA LEU A 483 13.76 32.27 -6.89
C LEU A 483 14.15 33.69 -6.50
N THR A 484 14.31 34.58 -7.51
CA THR A 484 14.68 35.97 -7.29
C THR A 484 13.47 36.79 -6.91
N THR A 485 12.42 36.70 -7.73
CA THR A 485 11.19 37.49 -7.56
C THR A 485 10.16 36.82 -6.67
N GLN A 486 10.29 35.51 -6.43
CA GLN A 486 9.32 34.64 -5.79
C GLN A 486 7.97 34.51 -6.51
N ALA A 487 7.92 34.95 -7.77
CA ALA A 487 6.75 34.81 -8.62
C ALA A 487 6.56 33.36 -9.05
N ILE A 488 5.30 32.91 -9.03
CA ILE A 488 4.91 31.57 -9.52
C ILE A 488 4.21 31.78 -10.86
N GLN A 489 4.68 31.07 -11.89
CA GLN A 489 4.07 31.02 -13.21
C GLN A 489 3.50 29.62 -13.46
N GLN A 490 2.21 29.52 -13.77
CA GLN A 490 1.58 28.30 -14.24
C GLN A 490 2.01 28.06 -15.69
N LYS A 491 2.82 27.00 -15.94
CA LYS A 491 3.29 26.63 -17.29
C LYS A 491 2.30 25.72 -17.99
N LEU A 492 1.61 24.85 -17.23
CA LEU A 492 0.52 24.01 -17.71
C LEU A 492 -0.64 24.10 -16.73
N ALA A 493 -1.84 24.32 -17.28
CA ALA A 493 -3.08 24.35 -16.48
C ALA A 493 -3.38 22.97 -15.84
N PRO A 494 -4.11 22.91 -14.72
CA PRO A 494 -4.48 21.66 -14.11
C PRO A 494 -5.28 20.79 -15.08
N GLU A 495 -4.87 19.53 -15.23
CA GLU A 495 -5.56 18.52 -16.03
C GLU A 495 -5.57 17.15 -15.32
N VAL A 496 -6.56 16.34 -15.59
CA VAL A 496 -6.72 15.02 -14.96
C VAL A 496 -5.80 13.94 -15.55
N SER A 497 -5.08 14.24 -16.62
CA SER A 497 -4.02 13.37 -17.15
C SER A 497 -2.93 13.17 -16.12
N PHE A 498 -2.41 11.93 -16.04
CA PHE A 498 -1.35 11.61 -15.10
C PHE A 498 0.01 12.13 -15.61
N ILE A 499 0.30 13.37 -15.25
CA ILE A 499 1.56 14.05 -15.55
C ILE A 499 2.57 13.75 -14.44
N ALA A 500 3.82 13.45 -14.79
CA ALA A 500 4.87 13.15 -13.82
C ALA A 500 6.26 13.62 -14.28
N ARG A 501 7.15 13.81 -13.30
CA ARG A 501 8.58 13.99 -13.50
C ARG A 501 8.96 15.15 -14.43
N PRO A 502 8.51 16.39 -14.16
CA PRO A 502 8.94 17.53 -14.95
C PRO A 502 10.45 17.76 -14.77
N THR A 503 11.13 18.07 -15.88
CA THR A 503 12.55 18.43 -15.89
C THR A 503 12.80 19.43 -17.00
N TYR A 504 13.82 20.27 -16.86
CA TYR A 504 14.16 21.23 -17.89
C TYR A 504 14.97 20.61 -19.03
N ALA A 505 14.76 21.14 -20.25
CA ALA A 505 15.61 20.97 -21.43
C ALA A 505 15.79 22.35 -22.10
N GLY A 506 16.83 23.08 -21.71
CA GLY A 506 16.91 24.51 -21.92
C GLY A 506 15.74 25.24 -21.26
N ASP A 507 15.04 26.10 -21.96
CA ASP A 507 13.84 26.81 -21.48
C ASP A 507 12.55 26.00 -21.61
N SER A 508 12.60 24.82 -22.24
CA SER A 508 11.46 23.89 -22.35
C SER A 508 11.40 22.94 -21.15
N ILE A 509 10.21 22.36 -20.90
CA ILE A 509 10.00 21.41 -19.84
C ILE A 509 9.65 20.05 -20.47
N LEU A 510 10.42 19.01 -20.14
CA LEU A 510 10.10 17.63 -20.45
C LEU A 510 9.27 17.03 -19.31
N PHE A 511 8.32 16.17 -19.62
CA PHE A 511 7.52 15.49 -18.63
C PHE A 511 6.95 14.17 -19.19
N LYS A 512 6.55 13.25 -18.31
CA LYS A 512 5.83 12.04 -18.68
C LYS A 512 4.32 12.33 -18.69
N ALA A 513 3.62 11.88 -19.72
CA ALA A 513 2.15 11.88 -19.80
C ALA A 513 1.67 10.73 -20.72
N HIS A 514 0.34 10.58 -20.86
CA HIS A 514 -0.24 9.50 -21.67
C HIS A 514 -1.31 9.99 -22.66
N TYR A 515 -1.11 11.14 -23.27
CA TYR A 515 -2.09 11.74 -24.17
C TYR A 515 -2.46 10.86 -25.38
N ASN A 516 -1.53 10.00 -25.82
CA ASN A 516 -1.81 9.04 -26.90
C ASN A 516 -2.35 7.68 -26.40
N GLY A 517 -2.59 7.54 -25.09
CA GLY A 517 -3.05 6.28 -24.45
C GLY A 517 -1.94 5.37 -23.95
N ILE A 518 -0.66 5.77 -24.06
CA ILE A 518 0.52 5.10 -23.51
C ILE A 518 1.41 6.16 -22.84
N ASP A 519 2.08 5.81 -21.73
CA ASP A 519 3.03 6.70 -21.09
C ASP A 519 4.20 7.01 -22.03
N ASN A 520 4.40 8.29 -22.32
CA ASN A 520 5.44 8.78 -23.20
C ASN A 520 6.04 10.08 -22.68
N ILE A 521 7.13 10.53 -23.29
CA ILE A 521 7.80 11.77 -22.97
C ILE A 521 7.29 12.88 -23.88
N TYR A 522 6.89 13.97 -23.26
CA TYR A 522 6.39 15.18 -23.92
C TYR A 522 7.25 16.38 -23.57
N GLN A 523 7.24 17.37 -24.45
CA GLN A 523 7.90 18.66 -24.27
C GLN A 523 6.85 19.77 -24.22
N LEU A 524 6.91 20.61 -23.23
CA LEU A 524 6.18 21.87 -23.14
C LEU A 524 7.13 22.99 -23.48
N SER A 525 6.82 23.76 -24.52
CA SER A 525 7.59 24.89 -25.02
C SER A 525 6.71 26.10 -25.34
N GLY A 526 7.26 27.20 -25.79
CA GLY A 526 6.48 28.34 -26.27
C GLY A 526 5.57 28.04 -27.48
N LYS A 527 5.78 26.88 -28.15
CA LYS A 527 4.95 26.40 -29.26
C LYS A 527 3.83 25.46 -28.80
N GLY A 528 3.67 25.20 -27.48
CA GLY A 528 2.73 24.27 -26.90
C GLY A 528 3.37 22.92 -26.56
N ILE A 529 2.51 21.88 -26.42
CA ILE A 529 2.94 20.54 -26.07
C ILE A 529 3.19 19.69 -27.31
N SER A 530 4.32 18.98 -27.34
CA SER A 530 4.68 18.03 -28.38
C SER A 530 5.12 16.69 -27.78
N GLN A 531 4.73 15.60 -28.43
CA GLN A 531 5.21 14.25 -28.09
C GLN A 531 6.61 14.06 -28.68
N LEU A 532 7.53 13.54 -27.85
CA LEU A 532 8.91 13.25 -28.24
C LEU A 532 9.15 11.73 -28.41
N SER A 533 8.65 10.91 -27.49
CA SER A 533 8.82 9.45 -27.58
C SER A 533 7.53 8.79 -28.06
N THR A 534 7.70 7.66 -28.74
CA THR A 534 6.61 6.78 -29.20
C THR A 534 6.91 5.33 -28.75
N ALA A 535 7.04 5.14 -27.43
CA ALA A 535 7.38 3.83 -26.86
C ALA A 535 6.24 2.84 -27.05
N LYS A 536 6.58 1.58 -27.34
CA LYS A 536 5.60 0.49 -27.50
C LYS A 536 4.81 0.19 -26.22
N PHE A 537 5.47 0.21 -25.06
CA PHE A 537 4.86 -0.12 -23.79
C PHE A 537 4.84 1.07 -22.81
N GLY A 538 5.85 1.94 -22.86
CA GLY A 538 5.93 3.14 -22.06
C GLY A 538 7.35 3.70 -21.92
N ALA A 539 7.46 5.03 -21.83
CA ALA A 539 8.69 5.78 -21.57
C ALA A 539 8.53 6.62 -20.30
N TYR A 540 9.51 6.53 -19.41
CA TYR A 540 9.44 7.07 -18.05
C TYR A 540 10.73 7.82 -17.69
N TYR A 541 10.68 8.71 -16.70
CA TYR A 541 11.83 9.37 -16.06
C TYR A 541 12.73 10.11 -17.04
N PRO A 542 12.21 11.12 -17.78
CA PRO A 542 13.01 11.89 -18.71
C PRO A 542 14.12 12.66 -17.99
N TYR A 543 15.31 12.64 -18.58
CA TYR A 543 16.45 13.45 -18.20
C TYR A 543 17.08 14.05 -19.45
N PHE A 544 17.39 15.35 -19.42
CA PHE A 544 18.06 16.02 -20.53
C PHE A 544 19.56 16.14 -20.27
N ASP A 545 20.35 15.54 -21.16
CA ASP A 545 21.78 15.65 -21.19
C ASP A 545 22.15 16.87 -22.03
N GLU A 546 22.42 17.99 -21.36
CA GLU A 546 22.73 19.26 -22.03
C GLU A 546 23.98 19.20 -22.91
N LYS A 547 24.99 18.42 -22.50
CA LYS A 547 26.26 18.29 -23.21
C LYS A 547 26.10 17.61 -24.56
N ASN A 548 25.33 16.54 -24.59
CA ASN A 548 25.12 15.70 -25.78
C ASN A 548 23.82 16.02 -26.54
N LYS A 549 22.98 16.93 -26.01
CA LYS A 549 21.66 17.30 -26.57
C LYS A 549 20.75 16.09 -26.71
N LYS A 550 20.83 15.15 -25.78
CA LYS A 550 20.06 13.88 -25.76
C LYS A 550 19.09 13.83 -24.58
N VAL A 551 17.97 13.16 -24.79
CA VAL A 551 17.03 12.83 -23.74
C VAL A 551 17.25 11.37 -23.37
N LEU A 552 17.66 11.12 -22.13
CA LEU A 552 17.72 9.79 -21.51
C LEU A 552 16.38 9.48 -20.85
N PHE A 553 15.98 8.25 -20.87
CA PHE A 553 14.74 7.79 -20.24
C PHE A 553 14.75 6.29 -19.96
N SER A 554 13.82 5.83 -19.12
CA SER A 554 13.57 4.40 -18.89
C SER A 554 12.51 3.91 -19.87
N ASN A 555 12.90 3.05 -20.81
CA ASN A 555 12.01 2.44 -21.80
C ASN A 555 11.53 1.08 -21.30
N PHE A 556 10.21 0.93 -21.10
CA PHE A 556 9.66 -0.32 -20.57
C PHE A 556 9.53 -1.40 -21.63
N GLY A 557 9.92 -2.62 -21.26
CA GLY A 557 9.73 -3.84 -22.03
C GLY A 557 9.25 -5.01 -21.15
N PRO A 558 8.99 -6.19 -21.76
CA PRO A 558 8.47 -7.35 -21.03
C PRO A 558 9.42 -7.91 -19.94
N GLN A 559 10.66 -7.45 -19.90
CA GLN A 559 11.65 -7.83 -18.90
C GLN A 559 11.97 -6.70 -17.90
N GLY A 560 11.28 -5.56 -17.98
CA GLY A 560 11.47 -4.38 -17.16
C GLY A 560 11.93 -3.17 -17.96
N HIS A 561 12.35 -2.12 -17.26
CA HIS A 561 12.82 -0.88 -17.85
C HIS A 561 14.29 -1.00 -18.29
N ASP A 562 14.59 -0.57 -19.51
CA ASP A 562 15.94 -0.38 -20.02
C ASP A 562 16.25 1.11 -20.10
N ILE A 563 17.53 1.48 -20.03
CA ILE A 563 17.98 2.83 -20.31
C ILE A 563 18.02 3.02 -21.82
N ALA A 564 17.34 4.06 -22.30
CA ALA A 564 17.34 4.45 -23.71
C ALA A 564 17.58 5.96 -23.87
N GLU A 565 17.94 6.37 -25.08
CA GLU A 565 18.13 7.77 -25.41
C GLU A 565 17.69 8.11 -26.84
N PHE A 566 17.36 9.38 -27.05
CA PHE A 566 17.20 9.97 -28.40
C PHE A 566 17.75 11.41 -28.42
N GLY A 567 18.14 11.89 -29.61
CA GLY A 567 18.55 13.25 -29.78
C GLY A 567 17.38 14.23 -29.80
N LEU A 568 17.39 15.26 -28.97
CA LEU A 568 16.28 16.21 -28.89
C LEU A 568 16.09 16.99 -30.20
N ASP A 569 17.18 17.32 -30.88
CA ASP A 569 17.15 18.09 -32.15
C ASP A 569 16.82 17.21 -33.37
N THR A 570 16.91 15.88 -33.25
CA THR A 570 16.73 14.94 -34.37
C THR A 570 15.42 14.14 -34.27
N VAL A 571 14.76 14.16 -33.12
CA VAL A 571 13.52 13.42 -32.92
C VAL A 571 12.36 14.07 -33.67
N GLN A 572 11.55 13.26 -34.34
CA GLN A 572 10.30 13.71 -34.96
C GLN A 572 9.27 14.04 -33.88
N THR A 573 8.92 15.30 -33.74
CA THR A 573 7.92 15.74 -32.77
C THR A 573 6.53 15.77 -33.38
N GLN A 574 5.53 15.45 -32.58
CA GLN A 574 4.11 15.51 -32.96
C GLN A 574 3.36 16.43 -31.99
N ALA A 575 2.71 17.47 -32.51
CA ALA A 575 1.90 18.38 -31.70
C ALA A 575 0.72 17.65 -31.05
N ILE A 576 0.42 17.93 -29.78
CA ILE A 576 -0.65 17.27 -29.04
C ILE A 576 -1.99 17.36 -29.73
N SER A 577 -2.29 18.45 -30.43
CA SER A 577 -3.54 18.65 -31.18
C SER A 577 -3.77 17.62 -32.32
N THR A 578 -2.72 16.93 -32.77
CA THR A 578 -2.77 15.92 -33.81
C THR A 578 -2.72 14.49 -33.26
N ILE A 579 -2.57 14.34 -31.95
CA ILE A 579 -2.45 13.05 -31.28
C ILE A 579 -3.84 12.50 -30.98
N LYS A 580 -4.10 11.27 -31.40
CA LYS A 580 -5.31 10.52 -31.04
C LYS A 580 -5.05 9.76 -29.75
N ASN A 581 -5.91 9.94 -28.76
CA ASN A 581 -5.93 9.09 -27.59
C ASN A 581 -6.47 7.71 -27.96
N THR A 582 -5.67 6.66 -27.77
CA THR A 582 -5.99 5.27 -28.06
C THR A 582 -6.17 4.42 -26.81
N PHE A 583 -6.20 5.03 -25.63
CA PHE A 583 -6.33 4.31 -24.36
C PHE A 583 -7.58 3.44 -24.32
N VAL A 584 -7.43 2.18 -23.92
CA VAL A 584 -8.53 1.23 -23.78
C VAL A 584 -9.23 1.47 -22.45
N GLU A 585 -10.26 2.31 -22.44
CA GLU A 585 -11.12 2.52 -21.26
C GLU A 585 -12.00 1.29 -20.98
N TYR A 586 -11.41 0.24 -20.42
CA TYR A 586 -12.09 -1.07 -20.25
C TYR A 586 -13.35 -0.99 -19.40
N ALA A 587 -13.43 -0.07 -18.44
CA ALA A 587 -14.60 0.16 -17.59
C ALA A 587 -15.64 1.14 -18.20
N ALA A 588 -15.38 1.74 -19.37
CA ALA A 588 -16.27 2.75 -19.94
C ALA A 588 -17.74 2.29 -20.09
N PRO A 589 -18.06 1.04 -20.50
CA PRO A 589 -19.45 0.59 -20.58
C PRO A 589 -20.20 0.60 -19.24
N LEU A 590 -19.49 0.57 -18.10
CA LEU A 590 -20.08 0.60 -16.77
C LEU A 590 -20.46 2.02 -16.29
N LYS A 591 -20.06 3.08 -17.02
CA LYS A 591 -20.43 4.46 -16.70
C LYS A 591 -21.96 4.66 -16.69
N SER A 592 -22.68 3.96 -17.55
CA SER A 592 -24.15 3.97 -17.58
C SER A 592 -24.77 3.37 -16.31
N GLN A 593 -24.06 2.43 -15.67
CA GLN A 593 -24.52 1.73 -14.48
C GLN A 593 -24.27 2.55 -13.20
N ASP A 594 -23.08 3.09 -13.01
CA ASP A 594 -22.68 3.80 -11.78
C ASP A 594 -22.88 5.34 -11.86
N GLY A 595 -23.17 5.87 -13.06
CA GLY A 595 -23.30 7.29 -13.31
C GLY A 595 -21.97 8.02 -13.49
N ALA A 596 -22.01 9.34 -13.61
CA ALA A 596 -20.81 10.18 -13.75
C ALA A 596 -19.90 10.08 -12.50
N PRO A 597 -18.59 10.36 -12.61
CA PRO A 597 -17.71 10.50 -11.46
C PRO A 597 -18.28 11.48 -10.41
N ILE A 598 -17.88 11.28 -9.17
CA ILE A 598 -18.30 12.13 -8.04
C ILE A 598 -17.68 13.52 -8.22
N ASP A 599 -18.53 14.54 -8.26
CA ASP A 599 -18.07 15.92 -8.19
C ASP A 599 -17.82 16.31 -6.73
N PHE A 600 -16.57 16.24 -6.31
CA PHE A 600 -16.18 16.58 -4.93
C PHE A 600 -16.37 18.08 -4.59
N LYS A 601 -16.65 18.96 -5.57
CA LYS A 601 -17.02 20.36 -5.31
C LYS A 601 -18.42 20.48 -4.71
N GLN A 602 -19.26 19.47 -4.92
CA GLN A 602 -20.63 19.42 -4.37
C GLN A 602 -20.70 18.80 -2.98
N VAL A 603 -19.58 18.34 -2.43
CA VAL A 603 -19.53 17.84 -1.05
C VAL A 603 -19.97 18.95 -0.09
N PRO A 604 -20.95 18.71 0.78
CA PRO A 604 -21.38 19.67 1.78
C PRO A 604 -20.21 20.15 2.65
N GLN A 605 -20.26 21.37 3.12
CA GLN A 605 -19.25 21.94 4.02
C GLN A 605 -19.83 22.14 5.43
N ASN A 606 -20.45 21.09 5.97
CA ASN A 606 -20.98 21.13 7.33
C ASN A 606 -19.82 21.19 8.33
N VAL A 607 -20.00 21.98 9.38
CA VAL A 607 -19.07 22.03 10.50
C VAL A 607 -19.58 21.07 11.59
N PHE A 608 -18.87 19.97 11.76
CA PHE A 608 -19.20 18.97 12.76
C PHE A 608 -18.57 19.32 14.12
N LYS A 609 -19.29 18.97 15.19
CA LYS A 609 -18.74 19.10 16.56
C LYS A 609 -17.54 18.17 16.74
N SER A 610 -16.38 18.77 17.00
CA SER A 610 -15.15 18.07 17.31
C SER A 610 -14.99 17.95 18.83
N ASN A 611 -14.80 16.73 19.32
CA ASN A 611 -14.63 16.42 20.73
C ASN A 611 -13.28 15.76 20.98
N ARG A 612 -12.77 15.87 22.20
CA ARG A 612 -11.59 15.12 22.61
C ARG A 612 -11.90 13.62 22.64
N TYR A 613 -11.04 12.80 22.04
CA TYR A 613 -11.10 11.35 22.17
C TYR A 613 -10.26 10.91 23.37
N SER A 614 -10.88 10.23 24.34
CA SER A 614 -10.21 9.75 25.54
C SER A 614 -9.78 8.29 25.37
N GLN A 615 -8.48 8.04 25.24
CA GLN A 615 -7.94 6.68 25.14
C GLN A 615 -8.24 5.85 26.41
N VAL A 616 -8.27 6.47 27.59
CA VAL A 616 -8.56 5.79 28.86
C VAL A 616 -10.02 5.27 28.89
N LYS A 617 -11.00 6.12 28.48
CA LYS A 617 -12.40 5.70 28.43
C LYS A 617 -12.66 4.61 27.39
N ASN A 618 -11.81 4.52 26.36
CA ASN A 618 -11.89 3.57 25.28
C ASN A 618 -10.73 2.56 25.32
N ALA A 619 -10.20 2.27 26.49
CA ALA A 619 -9.09 1.35 26.68
C ALA A 619 -9.49 -0.11 26.35
N PHE A 620 -10.76 -0.47 26.60
CA PHE A 620 -11.28 -1.80 26.33
C PHE A 620 -12.29 -1.75 25.18
N ASN A 621 -12.12 -2.67 24.24
CA ASN A 621 -13.01 -2.88 23.10
C ASN A 621 -13.10 -4.38 22.81
N PHE A 622 -14.00 -5.08 23.53
CA PHE A 622 -14.21 -6.50 23.34
C PHE A 622 -14.85 -6.77 21.98
N HIS A 623 -14.14 -7.46 21.10
CA HIS A 623 -14.57 -7.65 19.72
C HIS A 623 -14.64 -9.12 19.30
N SER A 624 -13.98 -10.05 20.01
CA SER A 624 -13.88 -11.43 19.55
C SER A 624 -13.83 -12.44 20.67
N PHE A 625 -14.51 -13.56 20.45
CA PHE A 625 -14.24 -14.83 21.11
C PHE A 625 -13.40 -15.71 20.17
N VAL A 626 -12.26 -16.16 20.67
CA VAL A 626 -11.30 -16.94 19.88
C VAL A 626 -11.11 -18.31 20.53
N PRO A 627 -11.20 -19.43 19.78
CA PRO A 627 -10.94 -20.75 20.33
C PRO A 627 -9.48 -20.86 20.79
N ILE A 628 -9.26 -21.55 21.89
CA ILE A 628 -7.95 -21.95 22.38
C ILE A 628 -7.78 -23.43 22.11
N LEU A 629 -6.69 -23.79 21.44
CA LEU A 629 -6.23 -25.16 21.30
C LEU A 629 -4.89 -25.23 22.01
N ALA A 630 -4.85 -25.83 23.20
CA ALA A 630 -3.64 -26.00 23.97
C ALA A 630 -3.25 -27.49 23.99
N ASN A 631 -2.00 -27.78 23.67
CA ASN A 631 -1.47 -29.12 23.88
C ASN A 631 -1.36 -29.38 25.39
N ASN A 632 -1.79 -30.56 25.83
CA ASN A 632 -1.47 -30.98 27.15
C ASN A 632 0.02 -31.35 27.21
N GLU A 633 0.77 -30.71 28.10
CA GLU A 633 2.22 -30.92 28.20
C GLU A 633 2.63 -32.33 28.56
N PHE A 634 1.67 -33.16 29.00
CA PHE A 634 1.92 -34.52 29.53
C PHE A 634 1.16 -35.64 28.83
N THR A 635 0.28 -35.27 27.89
CA THR A 635 -0.49 -36.24 27.08
C THR A 635 -0.66 -35.67 25.68
N ASP A 636 -0.87 -36.50 24.68
CA ASP A 636 -1.16 -36.07 23.30
C ASP A 636 -2.60 -35.51 23.14
N GLU A 637 -3.29 -35.24 24.24
CA GLU A 637 -4.65 -34.70 24.22
C GLU A 637 -4.67 -33.22 24.01
N LEU A 638 -5.61 -32.75 23.20
CA LEU A 638 -5.86 -31.32 22.97
C LEU A 638 -6.83 -30.79 24.04
N ASN A 639 -6.39 -29.80 24.79
CA ASN A 639 -7.26 -29.04 25.69
C ASN A 639 -7.99 -27.97 24.87
N LEU A 640 -9.30 -27.96 24.96
CA LEU A 640 -10.18 -27.03 24.29
C LEU A 640 -10.54 -25.85 25.19
N GLY A 641 -10.52 -24.67 24.66
CA GLY A 641 -10.88 -23.47 25.40
C GLY A 641 -11.43 -22.36 24.52
N ILE A 642 -11.78 -21.27 25.17
CA ILE A 642 -12.23 -20.05 24.53
C ILE A 642 -11.64 -18.84 25.26
N LYS A 643 -11.23 -17.82 24.52
CA LYS A 643 -10.82 -16.52 25.09
C LYS A 643 -11.59 -15.38 24.49
N ALA A 644 -12.02 -14.44 25.31
CA ALA A 644 -12.47 -13.13 24.91
C ALA A 644 -11.25 -12.23 24.70
N VAL A 645 -11.25 -11.45 23.60
CA VAL A 645 -10.14 -10.58 23.22
C VAL A 645 -10.65 -9.15 23.08
N SER A 646 -9.87 -8.21 23.58
CA SER A 646 -10.10 -6.77 23.50
C SER A 646 -8.82 -6.08 23.05
N ASN A 647 -8.88 -5.37 21.93
CA ASN A 647 -7.84 -4.47 21.47
C ASN A 647 -8.47 -3.10 21.25
N ASN A 648 -7.93 -2.05 21.84
CA ASN A 648 -8.48 -0.73 21.60
C ASN A 648 -8.08 -0.20 20.21
N LEU A 649 -8.86 0.75 19.67
CA LEU A 649 -8.66 1.29 18.32
C LEU A 649 -7.29 1.94 18.09
N MET A 650 -6.64 2.41 19.15
CA MET A 650 -5.30 3.00 19.08
C MET A 650 -4.17 1.97 19.26
N ASN A 651 -4.52 0.69 19.39
CA ASN A 651 -3.61 -0.44 19.62
C ASN A 651 -2.64 -0.20 20.80
N THR A 652 -3.12 0.49 21.85
CA THR A 652 -2.31 0.81 23.04
C THR A 652 -2.58 -0.10 24.23
N VAL A 653 -3.73 -0.77 24.25
CA VAL A 653 -4.12 -1.72 25.30
C VAL A 653 -4.68 -2.98 24.66
N ASP A 654 -4.06 -4.12 24.94
CA ASP A 654 -4.62 -5.43 24.63
C ASP A 654 -5.02 -6.10 25.94
N PHE A 655 -6.18 -6.75 25.95
CA PHE A 655 -6.66 -7.55 27.07
C PHE A 655 -7.25 -8.84 26.55
N TYR A 656 -7.03 -9.91 27.30
CA TYR A 656 -7.74 -11.17 27.08
C TYR A 656 -8.12 -11.83 28.41
N ALA A 657 -9.22 -12.57 28.36
CA ALA A 657 -9.62 -13.49 29.42
C ALA A 657 -10.07 -14.82 28.79
N GLY A 658 -9.57 -15.92 29.26
CA GLY A 658 -9.77 -17.23 28.67
C GLY A 658 -10.08 -18.33 29.67
N TYR A 659 -10.82 -19.32 29.18
CA TYR A 659 -11.17 -20.56 29.84
C TYR A 659 -10.69 -21.72 28.99
N VAL A 660 -10.05 -22.71 29.64
CA VAL A 660 -9.58 -23.95 28.99
C VAL A 660 -10.05 -25.12 29.84
N TYR A 661 -10.56 -26.17 29.22
CA TYR A 661 -10.85 -27.41 29.90
C TYR A 661 -9.75 -28.45 29.65
N ASN A 662 -9.01 -28.79 30.70
CA ASN A 662 -7.97 -29.81 30.66
C ASN A 662 -8.63 -31.20 30.71
N GLN A 663 -8.72 -31.85 29.55
CA GLN A 663 -9.40 -33.14 29.39
C GLN A 663 -8.69 -34.25 30.15
N GLY A 664 -7.36 -34.28 30.13
CA GLY A 664 -6.57 -35.33 30.82
C GLY A 664 -6.70 -35.30 32.32
N LEU A 665 -6.83 -34.11 32.91
CA LEU A 665 -6.99 -33.94 34.37
C LEU A 665 -8.45 -33.68 34.78
N ARG A 666 -9.37 -33.50 33.83
CA ARG A 666 -10.79 -33.16 34.05
C ARG A 666 -10.94 -31.91 34.94
N LYS A 667 -10.13 -30.90 34.69
CA LYS A 667 -10.07 -29.63 35.45
C LYS A 667 -10.29 -28.41 34.56
N SER A 668 -10.95 -27.41 35.15
CA SER A 668 -11.07 -26.09 34.53
C SER A 668 -9.81 -25.27 34.78
N GLU A 669 -9.34 -24.58 33.77
CA GLU A 669 -8.19 -23.67 33.79
C GLU A 669 -8.60 -22.27 33.33
N TYR A 670 -7.99 -21.24 33.88
CA TYR A 670 -8.29 -19.84 33.58
C TYR A 670 -7.01 -19.09 33.23
N GLN A 671 -7.13 -18.13 32.33
CA GLN A 671 -6.03 -17.25 31.97
C GLN A 671 -6.55 -15.85 31.68
N ALA A 672 -5.77 -14.84 32.03
CA ALA A 672 -6.05 -13.45 31.70
C ALA A 672 -4.75 -12.70 31.50
N GLY A 673 -4.75 -11.72 30.62
CA GLY A 673 -3.56 -10.89 30.41
C GLY A 673 -3.94 -9.51 29.92
N ILE A 674 -3.10 -8.55 30.30
CA ILE A 674 -3.19 -7.18 29.82
C ILE A 674 -1.81 -6.72 29.34
N THR A 675 -1.77 -6.11 28.18
CA THR A 675 -0.56 -5.52 27.62
C THR A 675 -0.79 -4.03 27.38
N TYR A 676 0.04 -3.19 27.96
CA TYR A 676 0.00 -1.74 27.78
C TYR A 676 1.19 -1.29 26.93
N LYS A 677 0.90 -0.75 25.74
CA LYS A 677 1.87 -0.46 24.68
C LYS A 677 2.05 1.04 24.41
N ALA A 678 1.34 1.91 25.11
CA ALA A 678 1.39 3.35 24.85
C ALA A 678 2.72 4.01 25.27
N LEU A 679 3.42 3.46 26.25
CA LEU A 679 4.71 3.97 26.70
C LEU A 679 5.87 3.48 25.83
N TYR A 680 7.08 4.01 26.02
CA TYR A 680 8.27 3.49 25.35
C TYR A 680 8.50 2.02 25.72
N PRO A 681 8.55 1.59 27.01
CA PRO A 681 8.48 0.18 27.36
C PRO A 681 7.05 -0.35 27.21
N ILE A 682 6.93 -1.59 26.74
CA ILE A 682 5.69 -2.36 26.73
C ILE A 682 5.59 -3.09 28.07
N LEU A 683 4.48 -2.88 28.77
CA LEU A 683 4.20 -3.52 30.04
C LEU A 683 3.19 -4.65 29.81
N LYS A 684 3.47 -5.83 30.34
CA LYS A 684 2.60 -6.99 30.22
C LYS A 684 2.41 -7.66 31.57
N LEU A 685 1.18 -7.95 31.92
CA LEU A 685 0.79 -8.74 33.09
C LEU A 685 -0.06 -9.92 32.62
N ASP A 686 0.41 -11.12 32.87
CA ASP A 686 -0.30 -12.36 32.59
C ASP A 686 -0.63 -13.08 33.90
N PHE A 687 -1.82 -13.67 33.93
CA PHE A 687 -2.28 -14.56 34.99
C PHE A 687 -2.72 -15.88 34.38
N LYS A 688 -2.30 -17.00 35.00
CA LYS A 688 -2.69 -18.35 34.62
C LYS A 688 -3.02 -19.17 35.87
N ASP A 689 -4.16 -19.82 35.85
CA ASP A 689 -4.59 -20.77 36.87
C ASP A 689 -4.87 -22.12 36.20
N ARG A 690 -3.96 -23.07 36.37
CA ARG A 690 -3.91 -24.28 35.59
C ARG A 690 -3.69 -25.55 36.48
N ALA A 691 -4.18 -26.67 36.02
CA ALA A 691 -3.93 -27.97 36.60
C ALA A 691 -2.64 -28.57 36.03
N ARG A 692 -1.81 -29.12 36.87
CA ARG A 692 -0.53 -29.74 36.50
C ARG A 692 -0.44 -31.17 37.02
N ARG A 693 0.36 -31.98 36.32
CA ARG A 693 0.68 -33.35 36.69
C ARG A 693 2.16 -33.63 36.41
N THR A 694 2.78 -34.38 37.24
CA THR A 694 4.08 -35.02 37.01
C THR A 694 4.09 -36.41 37.52
N VAL A 695 5.12 -37.21 37.22
CA VAL A 695 5.34 -38.54 37.78
C VAL A 695 6.63 -38.48 38.59
N TYR A 696 6.55 -38.85 39.85
CA TYR A 696 7.70 -38.96 40.72
C TYR A 696 7.69 -40.36 41.37
N ASN A 697 8.79 -41.10 41.30
CA ASN A 697 8.89 -42.50 41.75
C ASN A 697 7.72 -43.37 41.27
N ASN A 698 7.36 -43.30 39.99
CA ASN A 698 6.23 -43.97 39.34
C ASN A 698 4.85 -43.60 39.89
N ALA A 699 4.73 -42.66 40.80
CA ALA A 699 3.44 -42.18 41.29
C ALA A 699 3.06 -40.83 40.62
N PRO A 700 1.83 -40.65 40.15
CA PRO A 700 1.37 -39.41 39.59
C PRO A 700 1.13 -38.37 40.71
N ILE A 701 1.78 -37.22 40.63
CA ILE A 701 1.52 -36.06 41.47
C ILE A 701 0.75 -35.04 40.69
N THR A 702 -0.36 -34.54 41.23
CA THR A 702 -1.14 -33.46 40.64
C THR A 702 -1.24 -32.28 41.58
N TRP A 703 -1.27 -31.06 41.01
CA TRP A 703 -1.47 -29.84 41.79
C TRP A 703 -2.18 -28.76 40.96
N ARG A 704 -2.70 -27.74 41.65
CA ARG A 704 -3.16 -26.50 41.07
C ARG A 704 -2.03 -25.46 41.08
N GLU A 705 -1.73 -24.83 39.95
CA GLU A 705 -0.69 -23.84 39.82
C GLU A 705 -1.30 -22.51 39.41
N GLN A 706 -1.09 -21.50 40.23
CA GLN A 706 -1.44 -20.12 39.96
C GLN A 706 -0.15 -19.35 39.69
N MET A 707 -0.05 -18.81 38.48
CA MET A 707 1.13 -18.08 38.05
C MET A 707 0.74 -16.64 37.67
N SER A 708 1.44 -15.68 38.20
CA SER A 708 1.39 -14.27 37.75
C SER A 708 2.75 -13.87 37.21
N GLU A 709 2.78 -13.29 36.04
CA GLU A 709 4.01 -12.84 35.38
C GLU A 709 3.88 -11.38 34.99
N LEU A 710 4.83 -10.57 35.43
CA LEU A 710 4.99 -9.19 35.00
C LEU A 710 6.23 -9.10 34.12
N SER A 711 6.07 -8.61 32.89
CA SER A 711 7.20 -8.33 32.00
C SER A 711 7.21 -6.89 31.49
N ILE A 712 8.43 -6.40 31.29
CA ILE A 712 8.73 -5.10 30.70
C ILE A 712 9.60 -5.37 29.47
N ASN A 713 9.08 -5.04 28.29
CA ASN A 713 9.80 -5.17 27.03
C ASN A 713 10.14 -3.79 26.47
N ILE A 714 11.39 -3.58 26.10
CA ILE A 714 11.89 -2.36 25.46
C ILE A 714 12.27 -2.75 24.03
N PRO A 715 11.34 -2.64 23.06
CA PRO A 715 11.65 -2.92 21.66
C PRO A 715 12.42 -1.77 21.04
N PHE A 716 13.29 -2.10 20.10
CA PHE A 716 14.07 -1.18 19.30
C PHE A 716 14.10 -1.63 17.84
N ALA A 717 13.70 -0.76 16.92
CA ALA A 717 13.75 -0.99 15.49
C ALA A 717 14.68 0.01 14.81
N PHE A 718 15.35 -0.40 13.76
CA PHE A 718 16.20 0.49 12.98
C PHE A 718 16.28 0.04 11.53
N ASN A 719 16.50 0.98 10.63
CA ASN A 719 16.90 0.69 9.26
C ASN A 719 17.95 1.71 8.80
N HIS A 720 18.90 1.24 8.01
CA HIS A 720 19.96 2.06 7.42
C HIS A 720 20.37 1.45 6.09
N LEU A 721 20.23 2.19 5.01
CA LEU A 721 20.38 1.68 3.65
C LEU A 721 19.48 0.44 3.45
N ASP A 722 20.02 -0.64 2.88
CA ASP A 722 19.34 -1.90 2.65
C ASP A 722 19.18 -2.79 3.90
N LYS A 723 19.69 -2.35 5.05
CA LYS A 723 19.68 -3.11 6.29
C LYS A 723 18.50 -2.70 7.17
N HIS A 724 17.77 -3.69 7.66
CA HIS A 724 16.71 -3.53 8.65
C HIS A 724 16.95 -4.50 9.80
N GLY A 725 16.70 -4.05 11.02
CA GLY A 725 16.86 -4.87 12.20
C GLY A 725 15.91 -4.47 13.32
N THR A 726 15.65 -5.44 14.19
CA THR A 726 14.93 -5.24 15.44
C THR A 726 15.74 -5.83 16.58
N ALA A 727 15.72 -5.19 17.73
CA ALA A 727 16.28 -5.68 18.97
C ALA A 727 15.29 -5.41 20.11
N GLY A 728 15.43 -6.08 21.23
CA GLY A 728 14.61 -5.85 22.40
C GLY A 728 15.31 -6.32 23.67
N LEU A 729 15.01 -5.64 24.77
CA LEU A 729 15.35 -6.06 26.13
C LEU A 729 14.06 -6.41 26.84
N GLU A 730 13.93 -7.64 27.31
CA GLU A 730 12.81 -8.06 28.14
C GLU A 730 13.29 -8.43 29.55
N ILE A 731 12.61 -7.90 30.53
CA ILE A 731 12.79 -8.23 31.95
C ILE A 731 11.46 -8.76 32.43
N ALA A 732 11.44 -9.99 32.93
CA ALA A 732 10.25 -10.64 33.45
C ALA A 732 10.50 -11.14 34.87
N THR A 733 9.44 -11.06 35.69
CA THR A 733 9.38 -11.71 36.99
C THR A 733 8.08 -12.48 37.11
N SER A 734 8.14 -13.65 37.70
CA SER A 734 6.97 -14.49 37.92
C SER A 734 6.85 -14.95 39.34
N TYR A 735 5.62 -14.97 39.81
CA TYR A 735 5.24 -15.59 41.09
C TYR A 735 4.37 -16.82 40.81
N THR A 736 4.74 -17.95 41.37
CA THR A 736 4.01 -19.20 41.20
C THR A 736 3.63 -19.80 42.55
N ALA A 737 2.33 -19.94 42.79
CA ALA A 737 1.77 -20.67 43.93
C ALA A 737 1.29 -22.04 43.50
N ARG A 738 1.59 -23.06 44.27
CA ARG A 738 1.13 -24.45 44.07
C ARG A 738 0.26 -24.91 45.22
N ASN A 739 -0.97 -25.24 44.88
CA ASN A 739 -1.98 -25.61 45.86
C ASN A 739 -2.61 -26.97 45.49
N GLN A 740 -3.37 -27.56 46.41
CA GLN A 740 -4.10 -28.81 46.15
C GLN A 740 -3.20 -29.95 45.65
N ILE A 741 -2.03 -30.09 46.23
CA ILE A 741 -1.07 -31.15 45.87
C ILE A 741 -1.62 -32.49 46.33
N SER A 742 -1.70 -33.46 45.40
CA SER A 742 -2.16 -34.84 45.71
C SER A 742 -1.22 -35.85 45.06
N GLY A 743 -1.12 -37.03 45.65
CA GLY A 743 -0.26 -38.11 45.16
C GLY A 743 1.18 -38.03 45.64
N VAL A 744 1.48 -37.19 46.64
CA VAL A 744 2.81 -37.20 47.29
C VAL A 744 2.91 -38.50 48.15
N PRO A 745 3.91 -39.35 47.93
CA PRO A 745 4.15 -40.49 48.86
C PRO A 745 4.44 -39.96 50.25
N GLN A 746 3.83 -40.59 51.28
CA GLN A 746 4.14 -40.30 52.68
C GLN A 746 5.56 -40.68 53.03
#